data_67c04b88c42b2ceade0ea1b04b79db26
#
_entry.id   67c04b88c42b2ceade0ea1b04b79db26
#
_cell.length_a   1.000
_cell.length_b   1.000
_cell.length_c   1.000
_cell.angle_alpha   90.00
_cell.angle_beta   90.00
_cell.angle_gamma   90.00
#
_symmetry.space_group_name_H-M   'P 1'
#
loop_
_entity.id
_entity.type
_entity.pdbx_description
1 polymer ?
#
loop_
_entity_poly.entity_id
_entity_poly.type
_entity_poly.pdbx_seq_one_letter_code
_entity_poly.pdbx_strand_id
1 'polypeptide(L)'
;MRTETDEIRDNLKYLTLLARDYPSQAAAASEIISTQALLKLPKGTEHFMSDLHGENEAFVHILNSASGVIREKVDAVLGNTMPEAARAELATLIYYPTEKLPQLKARCTTEDALEQWYTQTLLQLIDICRLVSSKHTRDHVRGCLPSSCGYILDELLHAHFEDHDKDLYYGQIVGSIIENGRADRFIVRLCELIKHLAVDKLHIVGDLFDRGPRPDIILDLLMRHHNVDIQWGNHDVVWMGAAAGSPICICTVLKTTLAYHNHGMLEDCYGINLRHLQRMAEQFYGEDDLSIWMPHTDAARGPYTEGMLHRCAVMHKAISILMFKLECQVIDRNPDFQMQGRDYLRRIDWDAHTVQVGEKSYPLRDTSFPTVDPADPAKLNPDEELVLHKLVQSFRQSERLQQHIEFLYAKGSVYHIENGNLLYHGAVPMNTKGGFAVEHFEGRRYSGRALMDYCDARARRGYYGAEGSAARQSGQDFLWYLWCGKLSPLFGRSAMTTFERLYIADSATHTEVKDPYYSWYNDEAACRRILAEFGLPGTSHIVNGHVPVQEKNGESPIKGGGRLVVIDGGFCRAYHEKTGIAGYTLVYSSRTMSLRTHQPFESAEKAVRENLDILSQKNIPETENHRILVEDTDEGEVLRERVHDLKQLVTAYQLGWIPEARCEDHVW
;
A
#
# COMPACT_ATOMS: atom_id res chain seq x y z
N MET A 1 8.80 4.70 -47.23
CA MET A 1 7.60 4.55 -46.38
C MET A 1 7.23 3.09 -46.44
N ARG A 2 7.20 2.39 -45.30
CA ARG A 2 6.60 1.04 -45.22
C ARG A 2 5.10 1.20 -45.48
N THR A 3 4.52 0.31 -46.23
CA THR A 3 3.08 0.28 -46.44
C THR A 3 2.40 -0.44 -45.28
N GLU A 4 1.13 -0.11 -44.98
CA GLU A 4 0.34 -0.81 -43.98
C GLU A 4 0.34 -2.35 -44.21
N THR A 5 0.38 -2.75 -45.46
CA THR A 5 0.47 -4.17 -45.88
C THR A 5 1.81 -4.83 -45.50
N ASP A 6 2.92 -4.07 -45.49
CA ASP A 6 4.23 -4.59 -45.07
C ASP A 6 4.24 -4.82 -43.57
N GLU A 7 3.62 -3.93 -42.78
CA GLU A 7 3.51 -4.03 -41.34
C GLU A 7 2.67 -5.27 -40.93
N ILE A 8 1.53 -5.48 -41.57
CA ILE A 8 0.69 -6.68 -41.34
C ILE A 8 1.47 -7.96 -41.66
N ARG A 9 2.28 -7.95 -42.71
CA ARG A 9 3.10 -9.11 -43.08
C ARG A 9 4.18 -9.42 -42.05
N ASP A 10 4.84 -8.41 -41.51
CA ASP A 10 5.83 -8.58 -40.46
C ASP A 10 5.19 -9.12 -39.16
N ASN A 11 3.92 -8.75 -38.89
CA ASN A 11 3.16 -9.16 -37.70
C ASN A 11 2.38 -10.47 -37.88
N LEU A 12 2.47 -11.16 -39.01
CA LEU A 12 1.57 -12.30 -39.36
C LEU A 12 1.60 -13.44 -38.32
N LYS A 13 2.75 -13.68 -37.69
CA LYS A 13 2.88 -14.69 -36.64
C LYS A 13 2.07 -14.32 -35.39
N TYR A 14 2.12 -13.06 -34.97
CA TYR A 14 1.35 -12.54 -33.82
C TYR A 14 -0.15 -12.54 -34.16
N LEU A 15 -0.52 -12.05 -35.34
CA LEU A 15 -1.92 -12.04 -35.80
C LEU A 15 -2.50 -13.46 -35.90
N THR A 16 -1.69 -14.45 -36.24
CA THR A 16 -2.13 -15.87 -36.26
C THR A 16 -2.40 -16.39 -34.84
N LEU A 17 -1.69 -15.90 -33.83
CA LEU A 17 -1.98 -16.21 -32.42
C LEU A 17 -3.25 -15.51 -31.96
N LEU A 18 -3.42 -14.23 -32.30
CA LEU A 18 -4.59 -13.41 -31.99
C LEU A 18 -5.86 -13.98 -32.64
N ALA A 19 -5.74 -14.57 -33.83
CA ALA A 19 -6.83 -15.26 -34.52
C ALA A 19 -7.43 -16.47 -33.77
N ARG A 20 -6.74 -17.00 -32.75
CA ARG A 20 -7.28 -18.07 -31.88
C ARG A 20 -8.38 -17.55 -30.97
N ASP A 21 -8.23 -16.28 -30.49
CA ASP A 21 -9.20 -15.64 -29.62
C ASP A 21 -10.32 -14.96 -30.42
N TYR A 22 -10.00 -14.51 -31.65
CA TYR A 22 -10.92 -13.84 -32.57
C TYR A 22 -10.95 -14.58 -33.93
N PRO A 23 -11.63 -15.73 -34.01
CA PRO A 23 -11.46 -16.66 -35.12
C PRO A 23 -12.13 -16.23 -36.43
N SER A 24 -12.84 -15.11 -36.47
CA SER A 24 -13.51 -14.56 -37.68
C SER A 24 -13.44 -13.03 -37.73
N GLN A 25 -13.66 -12.45 -38.90
CA GLN A 25 -13.82 -11.02 -39.08
C GLN A 25 -14.93 -10.43 -38.20
N ALA A 26 -16.05 -11.18 -38.07
CA ALA A 26 -17.17 -10.75 -37.22
C ALA A 26 -16.79 -10.68 -35.75
N ALA A 27 -16.05 -11.67 -35.24
CA ALA A 27 -15.57 -11.68 -33.86
C ALA A 27 -14.59 -10.54 -33.59
N ALA A 28 -13.62 -10.34 -34.49
CA ALA A 28 -12.66 -9.22 -34.38
C ALA A 28 -13.35 -7.85 -34.48
N ALA A 29 -14.29 -7.69 -35.41
CA ALA A 29 -15.06 -6.44 -35.57
C ALA A 29 -15.93 -6.13 -34.34
N SER A 30 -16.55 -7.13 -33.73
CA SER A 30 -17.32 -7.00 -32.51
C SER A 30 -16.47 -6.49 -31.34
N GLU A 31 -15.28 -7.06 -31.19
CA GLU A 31 -14.31 -6.61 -30.17
C GLU A 31 -13.79 -5.20 -30.44
N ILE A 32 -13.51 -4.86 -31.69
CA ILE A 32 -13.13 -3.48 -32.07
C ILE A 32 -14.21 -2.49 -31.65
N ILE A 33 -15.49 -2.76 -31.96
CA ILE A 33 -16.62 -1.90 -31.61
C ILE A 33 -16.73 -1.75 -30.09
N SER A 34 -16.65 -2.86 -29.34
CA SER A 34 -16.73 -2.87 -27.89
C SER A 34 -15.59 -2.06 -27.26
N THR A 35 -14.34 -2.30 -27.69
CA THR A 35 -13.16 -1.62 -27.18
C THR A 35 -13.16 -0.13 -27.53
N GLN A 36 -13.59 0.25 -28.74
CA GLN A 36 -13.72 1.66 -29.11
C GLN A 36 -14.81 2.39 -28.30
N ALA A 37 -15.89 1.70 -27.95
CA ALA A 37 -16.90 2.27 -27.04
C ALA A 37 -16.37 2.44 -25.61
N LEU A 38 -15.61 1.46 -25.11
CA LEU A 38 -14.96 1.49 -23.79
C LEU A 38 -14.03 2.70 -23.64
N LEU A 39 -13.26 3.04 -24.67
CA LEU A 39 -12.40 4.22 -24.71
C LEU A 39 -13.13 5.54 -24.43
N LYS A 40 -14.44 5.60 -24.65
CA LYS A 40 -15.28 6.80 -24.43
C LYS A 40 -15.95 6.84 -23.05
N LEU A 41 -15.74 5.82 -22.21
CA LEU A 41 -16.17 5.88 -20.82
C LEU A 41 -15.30 6.84 -20.01
N PRO A 42 -15.83 7.36 -18.89
CA PRO A 42 -15.01 8.14 -17.96
C PRO A 42 -13.89 7.29 -17.36
N LYS A 43 -12.72 7.91 -17.14
CA LYS A 43 -11.63 7.33 -16.37
C LYS A 43 -12.14 6.79 -15.03
N GLY A 44 -11.66 5.63 -14.62
CA GLY A 44 -11.89 5.06 -13.30
C GLY A 44 -11.40 5.97 -12.16
N THR A 45 -11.84 5.68 -10.95
CA THR A 45 -11.43 6.41 -9.74
C THR A 45 -10.25 5.72 -9.09
N GLU A 46 -9.15 6.44 -8.94
CA GLU A 46 -7.94 5.99 -8.28
C GLU A 46 -7.83 6.58 -6.88
N HIS A 47 -7.45 5.76 -5.91
CA HIS A 47 -7.17 6.18 -4.55
C HIS A 47 -5.71 5.94 -4.20
N PHE A 48 -5.06 6.92 -3.58
CA PHE A 48 -3.67 6.85 -3.16
C PHE A 48 -3.59 7.02 -1.66
N MET A 49 -2.92 6.09 -1.00
CA MET A 49 -2.69 6.07 0.45
C MET A 49 -1.24 5.73 0.74
N SER A 50 -0.70 6.16 1.88
CA SER A 50 0.66 5.82 2.31
C SER A 50 0.75 5.65 3.81
N ASP A 51 1.89 5.10 4.27
CA ASP A 51 2.31 5.05 5.67
C ASP A 51 1.25 4.44 6.61
N LEU A 52 0.64 3.33 6.17
CA LEU A 52 -0.46 2.65 6.89
C LEU A 52 0.01 2.02 8.21
N HIS A 53 1.28 1.61 8.27
CA HIS A 53 1.96 1.15 9.48
C HIS A 53 1.13 0.20 10.36
N GLY A 54 0.45 -0.78 9.75
CA GLY A 54 -0.32 -1.79 10.47
C GLY A 54 -1.58 -1.29 11.19
N GLU A 55 -2.02 -0.06 10.97
CA GLU A 55 -3.25 0.52 11.57
C GLU A 55 -4.49 0.02 10.81
N ASN A 56 -4.81 -1.25 11.02
CA ASN A 56 -5.82 -1.98 10.25
C ASN A 56 -7.24 -1.43 10.40
N GLU A 57 -7.67 -1.01 11.58
CA GLU A 57 -9.08 -0.57 11.79
C GLU A 57 -9.40 0.70 11.00
N ALA A 58 -8.52 1.70 11.08
CA ALA A 58 -8.68 2.93 10.32
C ALA A 58 -8.61 2.66 8.81
N PHE A 59 -7.65 1.83 8.36
CA PHE A 59 -7.53 1.43 6.96
C PHE A 59 -8.80 0.73 6.45
N VAL A 60 -9.33 -0.25 7.19
CA VAL A 60 -10.56 -0.97 6.83
C VAL A 60 -11.73 0.00 6.68
N HIS A 61 -11.88 0.96 7.60
CA HIS A 61 -12.94 1.95 7.53
C HIS A 61 -12.81 2.86 6.30
N ILE A 62 -11.61 3.37 6.03
CA ILE A 62 -11.34 4.22 4.87
C ILE A 62 -11.56 3.46 3.57
N LEU A 63 -11.14 2.21 3.49
CA LEU A 63 -11.39 1.35 2.32
C LEU A 63 -12.89 1.09 2.14
N ASN A 64 -13.61 0.72 3.21
CA ASN A 64 -15.04 0.44 3.17
C ASN A 64 -15.90 1.66 2.83
N SER A 65 -15.50 2.86 3.26
CA SER A 65 -16.17 4.12 2.94
C SER A 65 -15.72 4.73 1.59
N ALA A 66 -14.73 4.09 0.92
CA ALA A 66 -14.04 4.65 -0.23
C ALA A 66 -13.58 6.09 0.06
N SER A 67 -12.93 6.30 1.22
CA SER A 67 -12.47 7.62 1.67
C SER A 67 -13.58 8.68 1.71
N GLY A 68 -14.82 8.29 2.03
CA GLY A 68 -16.00 9.16 2.06
C GLY A 68 -16.73 9.33 0.72
N VAL A 69 -16.21 8.77 -0.40
CA VAL A 69 -16.88 8.83 -1.72
C VAL A 69 -18.26 8.17 -1.68
N ILE A 70 -18.41 7.05 -0.98
CA ILE A 70 -19.70 6.36 -0.87
C ILE A 70 -20.73 7.24 -0.17
N ARG A 71 -20.35 7.97 0.89
CA ARG A 71 -21.24 8.92 1.55
C ARG A 71 -21.71 10.02 0.59
N GLU A 72 -20.81 10.58 -0.21
CA GLU A 72 -21.18 11.57 -1.24
C GLU A 72 -22.18 10.99 -2.26
N LYS A 73 -22.07 9.71 -2.61
CA LYS A 73 -23.04 9.03 -3.48
C LYS A 73 -24.40 8.82 -2.83
N VAL A 74 -24.42 8.42 -1.56
CA VAL A 74 -25.66 8.34 -0.77
C VAL A 74 -26.36 9.69 -0.69
N ASP A 75 -25.59 10.76 -0.41
CA ASP A 75 -26.13 12.11 -0.33
C ASP A 75 -26.62 12.63 -1.70
N ALA A 76 -25.93 12.28 -2.78
CA ALA A 76 -26.35 12.66 -4.14
C ALA A 76 -27.67 12.01 -4.57
N VAL A 77 -27.90 10.73 -4.19
CA VAL A 77 -29.11 9.99 -4.55
C VAL A 77 -30.28 10.33 -3.62
N LEU A 78 -30.02 10.39 -2.32
CA LEU A 78 -31.09 10.40 -1.28
C LEU A 78 -31.16 11.73 -0.50
N GLY A 79 -30.33 12.72 -0.83
CA GLY A 79 -30.24 13.99 -0.08
C GLY A 79 -31.55 14.77 0.01
N ASN A 80 -32.42 14.66 -1.01
CA ASN A 80 -33.72 15.34 -1.06
C ASN A 80 -34.87 14.55 -0.44
N THR A 81 -34.69 13.24 -0.18
CA THR A 81 -35.75 12.32 0.23
C THR A 81 -35.54 11.77 1.62
N MET A 82 -34.34 11.85 2.16
CA MET A 82 -33.91 11.18 3.39
C MET A 82 -33.23 12.14 4.35
N PRO A 83 -33.56 12.13 5.67
CA PRO A 83 -32.84 12.91 6.68
C PRO A 83 -31.35 12.50 6.77
N GLU A 84 -30.49 13.41 7.17
CA GLU A 84 -29.04 13.21 7.28
C GLU A 84 -28.69 11.99 8.17
N ALA A 85 -29.33 11.84 9.32
CA ALA A 85 -29.09 10.71 10.22
C ALA A 85 -29.40 9.36 9.58
N ALA A 86 -30.46 9.27 8.77
CA ALA A 86 -30.83 8.05 8.07
C ALA A 86 -29.87 7.75 6.91
N ARG A 87 -29.36 8.77 6.22
CA ARG A 87 -28.32 8.61 5.21
C ARG A 87 -26.99 8.16 5.82
N ALA A 88 -26.63 8.68 7.01
CA ALA A 88 -25.47 8.21 7.77
C ALA A 88 -25.61 6.74 8.16
N GLU A 89 -26.77 6.31 8.60
CA GLU A 89 -27.07 4.93 8.96
C GLU A 89 -26.99 3.99 7.74
N LEU A 90 -27.53 4.41 6.58
CA LEU A 90 -27.44 3.65 5.33
C LEU A 90 -25.99 3.55 4.84
N ALA A 91 -25.21 4.62 4.95
CA ALA A 91 -23.79 4.60 4.62
C ALA A 91 -23.04 3.62 5.55
N THR A 92 -23.32 3.63 6.84
CA THR A 92 -22.74 2.66 7.79
C THR A 92 -23.15 1.21 7.45
N LEU A 93 -24.37 0.98 6.99
CA LEU A 93 -24.78 -0.34 6.50
C LEU A 93 -23.97 -0.77 5.27
N ILE A 94 -23.66 0.15 4.34
CA ILE A 94 -22.80 -0.15 3.18
C ILE A 94 -21.38 -0.49 3.63
N TYR A 95 -20.83 0.24 4.61
CA TYR A 95 -19.47 0.03 5.11
C TYR A 95 -19.30 -1.29 5.84
N TYR A 96 -20.27 -1.62 6.70
CA TYR A 96 -20.26 -2.76 7.64
C TYR A 96 -21.57 -3.57 7.57
N PRO A 97 -21.87 -4.20 6.43
CA PRO A 97 -23.17 -4.84 6.25
C PRO A 97 -23.41 -6.00 7.23
N THR A 98 -22.39 -6.77 7.56
CA THR A 98 -22.51 -7.94 8.46
C THR A 98 -22.74 -7.54 9.92
N GLU A 99 -22.15 -6.44 10.36
CA GLU A 99 -22.23 -5.93 11.73
C GLU A 99 -23.49 -5.05 11.94
N LYS A 100 -23.86 -4.25 10.94
CA LYS A 100 -24.93 -3.27 11.03
C LYS A 100 -26.31 -3.87 10.79
N LEU A 101 -26.43 -4.79 9.84
CA LEU A 101 -27.70 -5.41 9.45
C LEU A 101 -28.47 -6.02 10.64
N PRO A 102 -27.88 -6.80 11.55
CA PRO A 102 -28.58 -7.33 12.71
C PRO A 102 -29.13 -6.25 13.64
N GLN A 103 -28.42 -5.13 13.81
CA GLN A 103 -28.83 -4.02 14.66
C GLN A 103 -30.07 -3.31 14.09
N LEU A 104 -30.12 -3.13 12.77
CA LEU A 104 -31.26 -2.48 12.09
C LEU A 104 -32.52 -3.37 12.13
N LYS A 105 -32.34 -4.65 11.88
CA LYS A 105 -33.43 -5.64 11.96
C LYS A 105 -34.06 -5.71 13.37
N ALA A 106 -33.22 -5.66 14.42
CA ALA A 106 -33.69 -5.71 15.80
C ALA A 106 -34.61 -4.53 16.19
N ARG A 107 -34.67 -3.46 15.40
CA ARG A 107 -35.56 -2.32 15.60
C ARG A 107 -36.96 -2.53 14.99
N CYS A 108 -37.09 -3.48 14.07
CA CYS A 108 -38.37 -3.83 13.47
C CYS A 108 -39.14 -4.75 14.42
N THR A 109 -40.25 -4.27 15.00
CA THR A 109 -40.99 -4.97 16.04
C THR A 109 -42.09 -5.92 15.49
N THR A 110 -42.43 -5.80 14.21
CA THR A 110 -43.39 -6.64 13.51
C THR A 110 -42.86 -7.16 12.19
N GLU A 111 -43.42 -8.24 11.67
CA GLU A 111 -43.04 -8.79 10.34
C GLU A 111 -43.32 -7.77 9.23
N ASP A 112 -44.44 -7.07 9.25
CA ASP A 112 -44.77 -6.04 8.27
C ASP A 112 -43.79 -4.88 8.28
N ALA A 113 -43.31 -4.45 9.46
CA ALA A 113 -42.30 -3.40 9.58
C ALA A 113 -40.94 -3.85 9.04
N LEU A 114 -40.61 -5.13 9.24
CA LEU A 114 -39.38 -5.72 8.70
C LEU A 114 -39.44 -5.83 7.17
N GLU A 115 -40.56 -6.25 6.62
CA GLU A 115 -40.77 -6.36 5.16
C GLU A 115 -40.69 -4.99 4.48
N GLN A 116 -41.34 -3.98 5.06
CA GLN A 116 -41.26 -2.61 4.57
C GLN A 116 -39.84 -2.07 4.63
N TRP A 117 -39.10 -2.32 5.71
CA TRP A 117 -37.74 -1.92 5.86
C TRP A 117 -36.81 -2.59 4.82
N TYR A 118 -36.98 -3.90 4.59
CA TYR A 118 -36.25 -4.62 3.56
C TYR A 118 -36.52 -4.05 2.16
N THR A 119 -37.76 -3.82 1.81
CA THR A 119 -38.17 -3.27 0.52
C THR A 119 -37.53 -1.92 0.30
N GLN A 120 -37.61 -1.00 1.27
CA GLN A 120 -37.05 0.33 1.17
C GLN A 120 -35.53 0.28 1.08
N THR A 121 -34.86 -0.53 1.90
CA THR A 121 -33.42 -0.65 1.93
C THR A 121 -32.86 -1.22 0.61
N LEU A 122 -33.50 -2.27 0.07
CA LEU A 122 -33.08 -2.86 -1.21
C LEU A 122 -33.20 -1.82 -2.35
N LEU A 123 -34.31 -1.09 -2.45
CA LEU A 123 -34.49 -0.06 -3.48
C LEU A 123 -33.45 1.06 -3.36
N GLN A 124 -33.18 1.57 -2.15
CA GLN A 124 -32.17 2.58 -1.90
C GLN A 124 -30.77 2.11 -2.30
N LEU A 125 -30.38 0.88 -1.95
CA LEU A 125 -29.09 0.31 -2.34
C LEU A 125 -28.98 0.10 -3.84
N ILE A 126 -30.07 -0.30 -4.52
CA ILE A 126 -30.12 -0.42 -5.99
C ILE A 126 -29.86 0.94 -6.63
N ASP A 127 -30.49 2.02 -6.17
CA ASP A 127 -30.32 3.35 -6.73
C ASP A 127 -28.90 3.87 -6.52
N ILE A 128 -28.30 3.66 -5.35
CA ILE A 128 -26.90 4.00 -5.10
C ILE A 128 -25.98 3.17 -6.02
N CYS A 129 -26.23 1.88 -6.16
CA CYS A 129 -25.45 0.98 -7.01
C CYS A 129 -25.51 1.40 -8.47
N ARG A 130 -26.69 1.81 -8.99
CA ARG A 130 -26.84 2.38 -10.35
C ARG A 130 -25.97 3.61 -10.56
N LEU A 131 -25.95 4.53 -9.57
CA LEU A 131 -25.09 5.72 -9.67
C LEU A 131 -23.61 5.35 -9.71
N VAL A 132 -23.17 4.41 -8.87
CA VAL A 132 -21.78 3.98 -8.80
C VAL A 132 -21.38 3.22 -10.05
N SER A 133 -22.26 2.38 -10.60
CA SER A 133 -22.02 1.57 -11.80
C SER A 133 -22.06 2.39 -13.12
N SER A 134 -22.56 3.62 -13.10
CA SER A 134 -22.80 4.44 -14.32
C SER A 134 -21.55 4.75 -15.15
N LYS A 135 -20.35 4.57 -14.58
CA LYS A 135 -19.05 4.75 -15.26
C LYS A 135 -18.48 3.46 -15.86
N HIS A 136 -19.14 2.32 -15.64
CA HIS A 136 -18.68 0.99 -16.06
C HIS A 136 -19.56 0.43 -17.17
N THR A 137 -19.04 -0.52 -17.94
CA THR A 137 -19.86 -1.29 -18.85
C THR A 137 -20.76 -2.26 -18.09
N ARG A 138 -21.90 -2.63 -18.70
CA ARG A 138 -22.80 -3.62 -18.13
C ARG A 138 -22.08 -4.96 -17.92
N ASP A 139 -21.23 -5.35 -18.85
CA ASP A 139 -20.47 -6.60 -18.79
C ASP A 139 -19.50 -6.60 -17.59
N HIS A 140 -18.79 -5.50 -17.36
CA HIS A 140 -17.92 -5.34 -16.18
C HIS A 140 -18.72 -5.49 -14.88
N VAL A 141 -19.86 -4.78 -14.75
CA VAL A 141 -20.71 -4.86 -13.56
C VAL A 141 -21.22 -6.29 -13.36
N ARG A 142 -21.65 -6.96 -14.44
CA ARG A 142 -22.08 -8.35 -14.40
C ARG A 142 -20.97 -9.29 -13.95
N GLY A 143 -19.74 -9.08 -14.41
CA GLY A 143 -18.55 -9.84 -13.98
C GLY A 143 -18.25 -9.73 -12.48
N CYS A 144 -18.64 -8.61 -11.84
CA CYS A 144 -18.51 -8.40 -10.40
C CYS A 144 -19.63 -9.06 -9.58
N LEU A 145 -20.71 -9.56 -10.23
CA LEU A 145 -21.85 -10.16 -9.55
C LEU A 145 -21.63 -11.66 -9.27
N PRO A 146 -22.02 -12.16 -8.10
CA PRO A 146 -21.93 -13.58 -7.81
C PRO A 146 -22.91 -14.40 -8.65
N SER A 147 -22.47 -15.54 -9.19
CA SER A 147 -23.28 -16.42 -10.04
C SER A 147 -24.65 -16.81 -9.44
N SER A 148 -24.74 -16.87 -8.10
CA SER A 148 -25.96 -17.31 -7.40
C SER A 148 -27.12 -16.31 -7.38
N CYS A 149 -26.89 -15.02 -7.65
CA CYS A 149 -27.90 -13.95 -7.67
C CYS A 149 -27.62 -12.89 -8.76
N GLY A 150 -26.60 -13.09 -9.57
CA GLY A 150 -26.13 -12.12 -10.56
C GLY A 150 -27.21 -11.73 -11.57
N TYR A 151 -27.98 -12.72 -12.09
CA TYR A 151 -29.07 -12.42 -13.00
C TYR A 151 -30.13 -11.50 -12.38
N ILE A 152 -30.56 -11.77 -11.13
CA ILE A 152 -31.60 -11.00 -10.44
C ILE A 152 -31.10 -9.58 -10.17
N LEU A 153 -29.83 -9.43 -9.73
CA LEU A 153 -29.23 -8.12 -9.48
C LEU A 153 -29.03 -7.34 -10.79
N ASP A 154 -28.60 -7.99 -11.88
CA ASP A 154 -28.47 -7.37 -13.19
C ASP A 154 -29.83 -6.83 -13.71
N GLU A 155 -30.93 -7.60 -13.56
CA GLU A 155 -32.28 -7.13 -13.87
C GLU A 155 -32.67 -5.90 -13.06
N LEU A 156 -32.47 -5.93 -11.73
CA LEU A 156 -32.84 -4.83 -10.83
C LEU A 156 -31.98 -3.56 -11.10
N LEU A 157 -30.71 -3.72 -11.42
CA LEU A 157 -29.81 -2.59 -11.71
C LEU A 157 -30.16 -1.89 -13.03
N HIS A 158 -30.70 -2.62 -14.01
CA HIS A 158 -31.08 -2.08 -15.32
C HIS A 158 -32.58 -1.84 -15.47
N ALA A 159 -33.33 -1.95 -14.38
CA ALA A 159 -34.74 -1.56 -14.35
C ALA A 159 -34.87 -0.05 -14.63
N HIS A 160 -35.60 0.32 -15.67
CA HIS A 160 -35.99 1.70 -15.93
C HIS A 160 -37.36 1.91 -15.28
N PHE A 161 -37.44 2.71 -14.23
CA PHE A 161 -38.69 3.02 -13.54
C PHE A 161 -39.68 3.86 -14.40
N GLU A 162 -39.27 4.29 -15.57
CA GLU A 162 -40.13 4.92 -16.59
C GLU A 162 -40.88 3.89 -17.43
N ASP A 163 -40.51 2.62 -17.37
CA ASP A 163 -41.20 1.51 -18.02
C ASP A 163 -42.38 1.04 -17.16
N HIS A 164 -43.50 1.80 -17.15
CA HIS A 164 -44.73 1.49 -16.39
C HIS A 164 -45.20 0.05 -16.52
N ASP A 165 -44.88 -0.63 -17.62
CA ASP A 165 -45.28 -2.02 -17.86
C ASP A 165 -44.52 -3.05 -17.00
N LYS A 166 -43.37 -2.66 -16.39
CA LYS A 166 -42.52 -3.56 -15.60
C LYS A 166 -42.54 -3.27 -14.09
N ASP A 167 -43.27 -2.26 -13.61
CA ASP A 167 -43.32 -1.92 -12.19
C ASP A 167 -43.74 -3.10 -11.33
N LEU A 168 -44.79 -3.84 -11.76
CA LEU A 168 -45.25 -5.05 -11.09
C LEU A 168 -44.20 -6.15 -11.10
N TYR A 169 -43.47 -6.30 -12.19
CA TYR A 169 -42.42 -7.30 -12.34
C TYR A 169 -41.24 -7.06 -11.36
N TYR A 170 -40.77 -5.83 -11.27
CA TYR A 170 -39.69 -5.49 -10.35
C TYR A 170 -40.16 -5.53 -8.88
N GLY A 171 -41.39 -5.08 -8.59
CA GLY A 171 -42.01 -5.24 -7.28
C GLY A 171 -42.09 -6.71 -6.87
N GLN A 172 -42.50 -7.59 -7.78
CA GLN A 172 -42.58 -9.04 -7.53
C GLN A 172 -41.19 -9.65 -7.28
N ILE A 173 -40.14 -9.20 -7.96
CA ILE A 173 -38.75 -9.67 -7.71
C ILE A 173 -38.37 -9.33 -6.27
N VAL A 174 -38.53 -8.06 -5.84
CA VAL A 174 -38.19 -7.62 -4.48
C VAL A 174 -39.01 -8.36 -3.44
N GLY A 175 -40.34 -8.49 -3.65
CA GLY A 175 -41.21 -9.27 -2.77
C GLY A 175 -40.74 -10.72 -2.64
N SER A 176 -40.45 -11.36 -3.75
CA SER A 176 -39.97 -12.75 -3.74
C SER A 176 -38.62 -12.93 -3.07
N ILE A 177 -37.69 -11.94 -3.15
CA ILE A 177 -36.42 -11.95 -2.39
C ILE A 177 -36.71 -12.00 -0.90
N ILE A 178 -37.68 -11.20 -0.42
CA ILE A 178 -38.08 -11.10 0.99
C ILE A 178 -38.79 -12.38 1.44
N GLU A 179 -39.85 -12.79 0.74
CA GLU A 179 -40.62 -13.98 1.01
C GLU A 179 -39.79 -15.26 1.12
N ASN A 180 -38.73 -15.36 0.30
CA ASN A 180 -37.81 -16.50 0.32
C ASN A 180 -36.67 -16.36 1.34
N GLY A 181 -36.70 -15.35 2.23
CA GLY A 181 -35.72 -15.12 3.29
C GLY A 181 -34.30 -14.80 2.76
N ARG A 182 -34.20 -14.16 1.57
CA ARG A 182 -32.92 -13.85 0.93
C ARG A 182 -32.51 -12.39 1.06
N ALA A 183 -33.32 -11.53 1.65
CA ALA A 183 -33.10 -10.09 1.74
C ALA A 183 -31.74 -9.73 2.35
N ASP A 184 -31.33 -10.34 3.47
CA ASP A 184 -30.04 -10.12 4.12
C ASP A 184 -28.88 -10.34 3.14
N ARG A 185 -28.93 -11.43 2.40
CA ARG A 185 -27.87 -11.78 1.44
C ARG A 185 -27.80 -10.80 0.28
N PHE A 186 -28.94 -10.34 -0.24
CA PHE A 186 -28.99 -9.36 -1.32
C PHE A 186 -28.48 -7.99 -0.85
N ILE A 187 -28.85 -7.54 0.35
CA ILE A 187 -28.33 -6.31 0.96
C ILE A 187 -26.80 -6.38 1.07
N VAL A 188 -26.26 -7.46 1.65
CA VAL A 188 -24.80 -7.63 1.78
C VAL A 188 -24.11 -7.58 0.40
N ARG A 189 -24.68 -8.26 -0.60
CA ARG A 189 -24.09 -8.30 -1.95
C ARG A 189 -24.17 -6.93 -2.67
N LEU A 190 -25.23 -6.18 -2.50
CA LEU A 190 -25.32 -4.81 -3.03
C LEU A 190 -24.30 -3.90 -2.34
N CYS A 191 -24.13 -3.98 -1.02
CA CYS A 191 -23.11 -3.23 -0.29
C CYS A 191 -21.69 -3.57 -0.77
N GLU A 192 -21.39 -4.86 -0.95
CA GLU A 192 -20.09 -5.30 -1.49
C GLU A 192 -19.86 -4.79 -2.91
N LEU A 193 -20.87 -4.83 -3.78
CA LEU A 193 -20.78 -4.33 -5.15
C LEU A 193 -20.56 -2.80 -5.16
N ILE A 194 -21.28 -2.05 -4.33
CA ILE A 194 -21.08 -0.59 -4.22
C ILE A 194 -19.65 -0.28 -3.81
N LYS A 195 -19.10 -0.97 -2.81
CA LYS A 195 -17.70 -0.79 -2.37
C LYS A 195 -16.71 -1.14 -3.49
N HIS A 196 -16.93 -2.23 -4.19
CA HIS A 196 -16.07 -2.69 -5.29
C HIS A 196 -16.02 -1.68 -6.46
N LEU A 197 -17.18 -1.15 -6.87
CA LEU A 197 -17.28 -0.22 -8.00
C LEU A 197 -16.93 1.24 -7.63
N ALA A 198 -16.80 1.57 -6.35
CA ALA A 198 -16.47 2.92 -5.90
C ALA A 198 -15.00 3.27 -6.14
N VAL A 199 -14.08 2.28 -6.07
CA VAL A 199 -12.64 2.44 -6.25
C VAL A 199 -12.17 1.48 -7.32
N ASP A 200 -11.71 2.01 -8.46
CA ASP A 200 -11.27 1.21 -9.59
C ASP A 200 -9.81 0.74 -9.43
N LYS A 201 -8.97 1.55 -8.82
CA LYS A 201 -7.57 1.23 -8.53
C LYS A 201 -7.13 1.84 -7.22
N LEU A 202 -6.31 1.10 -6.49
CA LEU A 202 -5.72 1.51 -5.21
C LEU A 202 -4.20 1.53 -5.32
N HIS A 203 -3.58 2.66 -4.98
CA HIS A 203 -2.14 2.85 -4.93
C HIS A 203 -1.71 2.97 -3.47
N ILE A 204 -0.79 2.12 -3.03
CA ILE A 204 -0.20 2.18 -1.69
C ILE A 204 1.24 2.67 -1.81
N VAL A 205 1.50 3.86 -1.33
CA VAL A 205 2.79 4.54 -1.46
C VAL A 205 3.67 4.27 -0.23
N GLY A 206 3.82 2.99 0.09
CA GLY A 206 4.76 2.44 1.06
C GLY A 206 4.36 2.49 2.53
N ASP A 207 5.22 1.85 3.33
CA ASP A 207 5.16 1.71 4.78
C ASP A 207 3.87 1.04 5.29
N LEU A 208 3.70 -0.22 4.86
CA LEU A 208 2.63 -1.10 5.33
C LEU A 208 2.91 -1.68 6.72
N PHE A 209 4.18 -1.98 7.00
CA PHE A 209 4.63 -2.66 8.21
C PHE A 209 5.04 -1.69 9.32
N ASP A 210 5.26 -2.27 10.50
CA ASP A 210 5.74 -1.68 11.74
C ASP A 210 4.78 -0.70 12.42
N ARG A 211 5.05 -0.44 13.72
CA ARG A 211 4.35 0.49 14.62
C ARG A 211 2.93 0.07 14.99
N GLY A 212 2.04 -0.13 14.03
CA GLY A 212 0.67 -0.59 14.26
C GLY A 212 0.56 -2.10 14.47
N PRO A 213 -0.60 -2.60 14.97
CA PRO A 213 -0.71 -3.96 15.48
C PRO A 213 -0.89 -5.04 14.40
N ARG A 214 -1.49 -4.72 13.25
CA ARG A 214 -2.00 -5.75 12.35
C ARG A 214 -1.74 -5.46 10.85
N PRO A 215 -0.46 -5.38 10.43
CA PRO A 215 -0.13 -5.26 9.00
C PRO A 215 -0.61 -6.47 8.19
N ASP A 216 -0.72 -7.64 8.82
CA ASP A 216 -1.21 -8.87 8.21
C ASP A 216 -2.66 -8.75 7.68
N ILE A 217 -3.56 -8.08 8.43
CA ILE A 217 -4.93 -7.83 7.98
C ILE A 217 -4.94 -6.88 6.78
N ILE A 218 -4.11 -5.85 6.79
CA ILE A 218 -4.00 -4.90 5.69
C ILE A 218 -3.56 -5.65 4.42
N LEU A 219 -2.51 -6.46 4.50
CA LEU A 219 -2.00 -7.22 3.36
C LEU A 219 -3.01 -8.24 2.84
N ASP A 220 -3.70 -8.97 3.73
CA ASP A 220 -4.78 -9.89 3.32
C ASP A 220 -5.92 -9.17 2.57
N LEU A 221 -6.23 -7.92 2.91
CA LEU A 221 -7.23 -7.13 2.21
C LEU A 221 -6.73 -6.65 0.86
N LEU A 222 -5.48 -6.16 0.80
CA LEU A 222 -4.85 -5.73 -0.45
C LEU A 222 -4.71 -6.89 -1.45
N MET A 223 -4.36 -8.09 -0.98
CA MET A 223 -4.29 -9.30 -1.81
C MET A 223 -5.63 -9.69 -2.43
N ARG A 224 -6.74 -9.34 -1.77
CA ARG A 224 -8.11 -9.58 -2.26
C ARG A 224 -8.67 -8.42 -3.07
N HIS A 225 -8.01 -7.27 -3.05
CA HIS A 225 -8.45 -6.11 -3.84
C HIS A 225 -8.23 -6.38 -5.33
N HIS A 226 -9.23 -6.02 -6.15
CA HIS A 226 -9.24 -6.35 -7.58
C HIS A 226 -8.12 -5.68 -8.38
N ASN A 227 -7.70 -4.48 -7.99
CA ASN A 227 -6.64 -3.75 -8.68
C ASN A 227 -5.83 -2.89 -7.69
N VAL A 228 -4.58 -3.28 -7.44
CA VAL A 228 -3.69 -2.58 -6.50
C VAL A 228 -2.25 -2.63 -6.98
N ASP A 229 -1.52 -1.55 -6.77
CA ASP A 229 -0.06 -1.50 -6.83
C ASP A 229 0.52 -0.87 -5.56
N ILE A 230 1.81 -1.14 -5.33
CA ILE A 230 2.49 -0.78 -4.09
C ILE A 230 3.86 -0.18 -4.43
N GLN A 231 4.19 0.98 -3.91
CA GLN A 231 5.55 1.48 -3.90
C GLN A 231 6.16 1.12 -2.54
N TRP A 232 7.30 0.42 -2.54
CA TRP A 232 7.89 -0.03 -1.29
C TRP A 232 8.35 1.13 -0.43
N GLY A 233 8.02 1.08 0.86
CA GLY A 233 8.59 1.95 1.87
C GLY A 233 9.85 1.35 2.50
N ASN A 234 10.57 2.17 3.29
CA ASN A 234 11.77 1.67 3.97
C ASN A 234 11.42 0.62 5.05
N HIS A 235 10.25 0.70 5.70
CA HIS A 235 9.76 -0.35 6.59
C HIS A 235 9.44 -1.64 5.84
N ASP A 236 8.89 -1.55 4.63
CA ASP A 236 8.54 -2.74 3.84
C ASP A 236 9.78 -3.52 3.41
N VAL A 237 10.82 -2.83 2.89
CA VAL A 237 12.02 -3.51 2.39
C VAL A 237 12.80 -4.24 3.47
N VAL A 238 12.76 -3.79 4.72
CA VAL A 238 13.41 -4.53 5.83
C VAL A 238 12.66 -5.81 6.15
N TRP A 239 11.32 -5.82 6.08
CA TRP A 239 10.52 -7.04 6.19
C TRP A 239 10.72 -7.99 4.99
N MET A 240 10.83 -7.43 3.77
CA MET A 240 11.18 -8.18 2.56
C MET A 240 12.55 -8.85 2.72
N GLY A 241 13.54 -8.15 3.30
CA GLY A 241 14.86 -8.68 3.63
C GLY A 241 14.81 -9.76 4.71
N ALA A 242 13.99 -9.58 5.73
CA ALA A 242 13.80 -10.57 6.78
C ALA A 242 13.20 -11.87 6.25
N ALA A 243 12.17 -11.80 5.41
CA ALA A 243 11.57 -12.96 4.74
C ALA A 243 12.55 -13.65 3.76
N ALA A 244 13.43 -12.88 3.10
CA ALA A 244 14.51 -13.43 2.29
C ALA A 244 15.57 -14.19 3.11
N GLY A 245 15.54 -14.07 4.45
CA GLY A 245 16.48 -14.68 5.38
C GLY A 245 17.72 -13.84 5.67
N SER A 246 17.68 -12.52 5.44
CA SER A 246 18.75 -11.58 5.81
C SER A 246 18.83 -11.43 7.33
N PRO A 247 19.95 -11.86 7.98
CA PRO A 247 20.07 -11.78 9.43
C PRO A 247 19.94 -10.37 9.98
N ILE A 248 20.54 -9.38 9.31
CA ILE A 248 20.48 -7.97 9.75
C ILE A 248 19.06 -7.40 9.62
N CYS A 249 18.33 -7.73 8.57
CA CYS A 249 16.95 -7.30 8.40
C CYS A 249 16.04 -7.95 9.46
N ILE A 250 16.24 -9.24 9.79
CA ILE A 250 15.52 -9.94 10.86
C ILE A 250 15.73 -9.24 12.21
N CYS A 251 16.98 -8.92 12.55
CA CYS A 251 17.28 -8.21 13.80
C CYS A 251 16.66 -6.80 13.81
N THR A 252 16.65 -6.09 12.68
CA THR A 252 16.05 -4.77 12.54
C THR A 252 14.52 -4.82 12.72
N VAL A 253 13.84 -5.80 12.10
CA VAL A 253 12.40 -6.04 12.28
C VAL A 253 12.09 -6.33 13.74
N LEU A 254 12.81 -7.28 14.36
CA LEU A 254 12.58 -7.67 15.76
C LEU A 254 12.84 -6.49 16.72
N LYS A 255 13.93 -5.74 16.53
CA LYS A 255 14.22 -4.55 17.31
C LYS A 255 13.07 -3.54 17.25
N THR A 256 12.57 -3.25 16.05
CA THR A 256 11.46 -2.31 15.86
C THR A 256 10.17 -2.84 16.48
N THR A 257 9.83 -4.09 16.24
CA THR A 257 8.62 -4.75 16.77
C THR A 257 8.62 -4.79 18.30
N LEU A 258 9.76 -5.09 18.92
CA LEU A 258 9.92 -5.07 20.38
C LEU A 258 9.86 -3.66 20.95
N ALA A 259 10.47 -2.67 20.29
CA ALA A 259 10.40 -1.28 20.71
C ALA A 259 8.96 -0.72 20.80
N TYR A 260 8.03 -1.26 19.99
CA TYR A 260 6.60 -0.88 20.00
C TYR A 260 5.70 -1.91 20.68
N HIS A 261 6.26 -2.91 21.37
CA HIS A 261 5.53 -4.00 22.03
C HIS A 261 4.58 -4.79 21.09
N ASN A 262 4.92 -4.92 19.82
CA ASN A 262 4.10 -5.61 18.81
C ASN A 262 4.58 -7.03 18.50
N HIS A 263 5.48 -7.60 19.31
CA HIS A 263 6.08 -8.92 19.06
C HIS A 263 5.08 -10.08 19.08
N GLY A 264 3.94 -9.95 19.78
CA GLY A 264 2.87 -10.94 19.75
C GLY A 264 2.33 -11.21 18.36
N MET A 265 2.29 -10.18 17.49
CA MET A 265 1.88 -10.32 16.08
C MET A 265 2.79 -11.28 15.31
N LEU A 266 4.09 -11.31 15.61
CA LEU A 266 5.03 -12.24 14.96
C LEU A 266 4.67 -13.70 15.23
N GLU A 267 4.30 -14.02 16.47
CA GLU A 267 3.91 -15.38 16.87
C GLU A 267 2.49 -15.71 16.40
N ASP A 268 1.53 -14.83 16.66
CA ASP A 268 0.11 -15.06 16.39
C ASP A 268 -0.24 -15.07 14.91
N CYS A 269 0.38 -14.19 14.10
CA CYS A 269 0.02 -14.00 12.71
C CYS A 269 0.97 -14.70 11.73
N TYR A 270 2.25 -14.80 12.08
CA TYR A 270 3.27 -15.35 11.20
C TYR A 270 3.93 -16.63 11.73
N GLY A 271 3.61 -17.07 12.96
CA GLY A 271 4.18 -18.27 13.56
C GLY A 271 5.69 -18.18 13.85
N ILE A 272 6.21 -16.95 13.96
CA ILE A 272 7.64 -16.71 14.20
C ILE A 272 7.94 -16.86 15.69
N ASN A 273 8.74 -17.86 16.05
CA ASN A 273 9.00 -18.25 17.43
C ASN A 273 10.18 -17.47 18.02
N LEU A 274 9.95 -16.76 19.13
CA LEU A 274 10.96 -15.95 19.82
C LEU A 274 11.58 -16.63 21.06
N ARG A 275 11.25 -17.87 21.38
CA ARG A 275 11.71 -18.54 22.62
C ARG A 275 13.24 -18.63 22.74
N HIS A 276 13.96 -18.86 21.63
CA HIS A 276 15.42 -18.91 21.67
C HIS A 276 16.01 -17.53 21.97
N LEU A 277 15.45 -16.47 21.38
CA LEU A 277 15.83 -15.09 21.70
C LEU A 277 15.53 -14.76 23.15
N GLN A 278 14.33 -15.06 23.64
CA GLN A 278 13.94 -14.81 25.02
C GLN A 278 14.91 -15.49 26.01
N ARG A 279 15.21 -16.79 25.79
CA ARG A 279 16.12 -17.53 26.66
C ARG A 279 17.53 -16.95 26.71
N MET A 280 18.10 -16.63 25.55
CA MET A 280 19.42 -15.99 25.45
C MET A 280 19.41 -14.61 26.11
N ALA A 281 18.37 -13.81 25.85
CA ALA A 281 18.23 -12.48 26.41
C ALA A 281 18.18 -12.50 27.94
N GLU A 282 17.36 -13.36 28.55
CA GLU A 282 17.30 -13.55 30.01
C GLU A 282 18.64 -14.01 30.60
N GLN A 283 19.35 -14.92 29.91
CA GLN A 283 20.62 -15.45 30.37
C GLN A 283 21.71 -14.38 30.49
N PHE A 284 21.77 -13.45 29.50
CA PHE A 284 22.87 -12.50 29.42
C PHE A 284 22.50 -11.08 29.92
N TYR A 285 21.22 -10.71 29.88
CA TYR A 285 20.75 -9.33 30.11
C TYR A 285 19.64 -9.23 31.16
N GLY A 286 19.20 -10.35 31.75
CA GLY A 286 18.05 -10.36 32.66
C GLY A 286 18.21 -9.51 33.92
N GLU A 287 19.45 -9.33 34.40
CA GLU A 287 19.77 -8.53 35.58
C GLU A 287 20.25 -7.09 35.29
N ASP A 288 20.22 -6.68 34.00
CA ASP A 288 20.70 -5.38 33.57
C ASP A 288 19.70 -4.25 33.90
N ASP A 289 20.16 -3.01 33.94
CA ASP A 289 19.27 -1.83 33.89
C ASP A 289 18.63 -1.71 32.51
N LEU A 290 17.32 -1.95 32.46
CA LEU A 290 16.54 -1.94 31.22
C LEU A 290 15.79 -0.63 30.99
N SER A 291 16.05 0.42 31.76
CA SER A 291 15.30 1.69 31.72
C SER A 291 15.22 2.31 30.34
N ILE A 292 16.32 2.25 29.55
CA ILE A 292 16.39 2.78 28.19
C ILE A 292 15.82 1.84 27.12
N TRP A 293 15.54 0.59 27.50
CA TRP A 293 15.09 -0.49 26.61
C TRP A 293 13.58 -0.74 26.68
N MET A 294 12.90 -0.03 27.61
CA MET A 294 11.45 -0.20 27.81
C MET A 294 10.70 0.13 26.52
N PRO A 295 9.73 -0.72 26.15
CA PRO A 295 8.97 -0.51 24.94
C PRO A 295 8.00 0.68 25.06
N HIS A 296 7.68 1.29 23.92
CA HIS A 296 6.56 2.22 23.82
C HIS A 296 5.25 1.44 23.98
N THR A 297 4.42 1.86 24.92
CA THR A 297 3.11 1.25 25.19
C THR A 297 1.99 2.17 24.74
N ASP A 298 0.91 1.58 24.23
CA ASP A 298 -0.33 2.28 23.88
C ASP A 298 -1.43 1.82 24.85
N ALA A 299 -1.93 2.69 25.69
CA ALA A 299 -2.97 2.40 26.66
C ALA A 299 -4.26 1.83 26.02
N ALA A 300 -4.51 2.15 24.75
CA ALA A 300 -5.66 1.62 24.01
C ALA A 300 -5.55 0.13 23.66
N ARG A 301 -4.33 -0.45 23.75
CA ARG A 301 -4.06 -1.87 23.41
C ARG A 301 -4.15 -2.81 24.60
N GLY A 302 -4.50 -2.31 25.78
CA GLY A 302 -4.78 -3.11 26.98
C GLY A 302 -3.82 -2.88 28.13
N PRO A 303 -4.03 -3.57 29.26
CA PRO A 303 -3.15 -3.48 30.42
C PRO A 303 -1.85 -4.25 30.15
N TYR A 304 -0.72 -3.60 30.46
CA TYR A 304 0.60 -4.23 30.40
C TYR A 304 1.06 -4.57 31.83
N THR A 305 1.47 -5.83 32.04
CA THR A 305 2.09 -6.22 33.31
C THR A 305 3.58 -5.88 33.30
N GLU A 306 4.12 -5.61 34.49
CA GLU A 306 5.55 -5.34 34.66
C GLU A 306 6.42 -6.46 34.09
N GLY A 307 6.05 -7.73 34.31
CA GLY A 307 6.76 -8.87 33.75
C GLY A 307 6.69 -8.99 32.24
N MET A 308 5.61 -8.51 31.58
CA MET A 308 5.54 -8.44 30.10
C MET A 308 6.51 -7.39 29.56
N LEU A 309 6.53 -6.22 30.18
CA LEU A 309 7.41 -5.11 29.79
C LEU A 309 8.88 -5.48 30.00
N HIS A 310 9.21 -6.10 31.13
CA HIS A 310 10.55 -6.57 31.43
C HIS A 310 11.05 -7.56 30.36
N ARG A 311 10.29 -8.64 30.07
CA ARG A 311 10.67 -9.62 29.03
C ARG A 311 10.87 -8.95 27.67
N CYS A 312 10.00 -8.01 27.32
CA CYS A 312 10.13 -7.26 26.07
C CYS A 312 11.43 -6.44 26.03
N ALA A 313 11.74 -5.72 27.13
CA ALA A 313 12.94 -4.90 27.25
C ALA A 313 14.23 -5.72 27.19
N VAL A 314 14.27 -6.86 27.85
CA VAL A 314 15.41 -7.78 27.81
C VAL A 314 15.68 -8.27 26.39
N MET A 315 14.64 -8.71 25.67
CA MET A 315 14.76 -9.11 24.27
C MET A 315 15.14 -7.94 23.37
N HIS A 316 14.61 -6.74 23.62
CA HIS A 316 14.93 -5.53 22.85
C HIS A 316 16.42 -5.18 22.95
N LYS A 317 17.00 -5.25 24.18
CA LYS A 317 18.43 -5.06 24.38
C LYS A 317 19.25 -6.11 23.63
N ALA A 318 18.96 -7.38 23.84
CA ALA A 318 19.69 -8.50 23.26
C ALA A 318 19.72 -8.44 21.73
N ILE A 319 18.55 -8.24 21.09
CA ILE A 319 18.46 -8.18 19.63
C ILE A 319 19.11 -6.91 19.05
N SER A 320 19.11 -5.79 19.77
CA SER A 320 19.78 -4.57 19.34
C SER A 320 21.30 -4.72 19.33
N ILE A 321 21.88 -5.36 20.34
CA ILE A 321 23.33 -5.65 20.36
C ILE A 321 23.70 -6.60 19.23
N LEU A 322 22.91 -7.66 19.02
CA LEU A 322 23.10 -8.59 17.90
C LEU A 322 23.02 -7.86 16.55
N MET A 323 22.06 -6.96 16.39
CA MET A 323 21.91 -6.10 15.19
C MET A 323 23.18 -5.26 14.96
N PHE A 324 23.73 -4.59 15.97
CA PHE A 324 24.94 -3.78 15.82
C PHE A 324 26.16 -4.61 15.44
N LYS A 325 26.31 -5.84 15.93
CA LYS A 325 27.35 -6.76 15.46
C LYS A 325 27.21 -7.08 13.96
N LEU A 326 25.99 -7.35 13.51
CA LEU A 326 25.70 -7.63 12.11
C LEU A 326 25.85 -6.39 11.21
N GLU A 327 25.55 -5.18 11.72
CA GLU A 327 25.84 -3.93 11.00
C GLU A 327 27.33 -3.83 10.68
N CYS A 328 28.24 -4.08 11.64
CA CYS A 328 29.66 -4.10 11.40
C CYS A 328 30.04 -5.08 10.25
N GLN A 329 29.50 -6.30 10.29
CA GLN A 329 29.76 -7.33 9.28
C GLN A 329 29.23 -6.96 7.89
N VAL A 330 28.04 -6.34 7.79
CA VAL A 330 27.46 -5.88 6.51
C VAL A 330 28.27 -4.73 5.93
N ILE A 331 28.72 -3.80 6.75
CA ILE A 331 29.55 -2.66 6.35
C ILE A 331 30.89 -3.16 5.78
N ASP A 332 31.53 -4.15 6.44
CA ASP A 332 32.79 -4.74 5.97
C ASP A 332 32.64 -5.40 4.59
N ARG A 333 31.52 -6.10 4.35
CA ARG A 333 31.26 -6.77 3.07
C ARG A 333 30.91 -5.79 1.95
N ASN A 334 30.40 -4.59 2.29
CA ASN A 334 29.86 -3.65 1.31
C ASN A 334 30.45 -2.23 1.51
N PRO A 335 31.74 -2.04 1.19
CA PRO A 335 32.39 -0.72 1.33
C PRO A 335 31.73 0.37 0.49
N ASP A 336 31.08 0.01 -0.62
CA ASP A 336 30.35 0.92 -1.51
C ASP A 336 29.12 1.55 -0.83
N PHE A 337 28.62 0.98 0.28
CA PHE A 337 27.50 1.60 1.04
C PHE A 337 27.93 2.88 1.76
N GLN A 338 29.23 3.12 1.94
CA GLN A 338 29.80 4.29 2.60
C GLN A 338 29.20 4.53 4.01
N MET A 339 28.92 3.44 4.74
CA MET A 339 28.25 3.45 6.04
C MET A 339 29.20 3.21 7.23
N GLN A 340 30.51 3.38 7.05
CA GLN A 340 31.52 3.22 8.11
C GLN A 340 31.22 4.09 9.34
N GLY A 341 30.45 5.17 9.16
CA GLY A 341 29.92 6.00 10.23
C GLY A 341 29.06 5.27 11.25
N ARG A 342 28.47 4.11 10.91
CA ARG A 342 27.59 3.30 11.77
C ARG A 342 28.30 2.15 12.51
N ASP A 343 29.57 1.95 12.28
CA ASP A 343 30.37 0.90 12.95
C ASP A 343 30.70 1.32 14.40
N TYR A 344 29.65 1.41 15.23
CA TYR A 344 29.77 1.96 16.59
C TYR A 344 30.47 1.04 17.55
N LEU A 345 30.23 -0.29 17.51
CA LEU A 345 30.84 -1.21 18.47
C LEU A 345 32.38 -1.20 18.43
N ARG A 346 33.00 -0.94 17.28
CA ARG A 346 34.44 -0.79 17.12
C ARG A 346 34.99 0.57 17.55
N ARG A 347 34.11 1.52 17.85
CA ARG A 347 34.44 2.87 18.27
C ARG A 347 34.23 3.09 19.75
N ILE A 348 33.81 2.06 20.47
CA ILE A 348 33.68 2.12 21.91
C ILE A 348 35.07 2.02 22.54
N ASP A 349 35.41 2.99 23.37
CA ASP A 349 36.48 2.88 24.36
C ASP A 349 35.92 2.13 25.57
N TRP A 350 36.26 0.85 25.64
CA TRP A 350 35.72 -0.06 26.65
C TRP A 350 36.20 0.24 28.07
N ASP A 351 37.38 0.87 28.24
CA ASP A 351 37.94 1.27 29.54
C ASP A 351 37.30 2.56 30.01
N ALA A 352 37.13 3.53 29.13
CA ALA A 352 36.54 4.83 29.43
C ALA A 352 35.00 4.83 29.35
N HIS A 353 34.37 3.76 28.87
CA HIS A 353 32.92 3.68 28.62
C HIS A 353 32.38 4.81 27.76
N THR A 354 33.09 5.14 26.71
CA THR A 354 32.70 6.22 25.78
C THR A 354 32.64 5.68 24.34
N VAL A 355 31.92 6.38 23.48
CA VAL A 355 31.83 6.07 22.06
C VAL A 355 32.15 7.30 21.20
N GLN A 356 32.93 7.12 20.14
CA GLN A 356 33.27 8.18 19.22
C GLN A 356 32.16 8.39 18.17
N VAL A 357 31.61 9.63 18.10
CA VAL A 357 30.66 10.08 17.06
C VAL A 357 31.23 11.31 16.37
N GLY A 358 31.63 11.17 15.12
CA GLY A 358 32.41 12.19 14.42
C GLY A 358 33.77 12.42 15.10
N GLU A 359 34.05 13.66 15.50
CA GLU A 359 35.29 14.03 16.19
C GLU A 359 35.19 14.04 17.70
N LYS A 360 34.01 13.74 18.27
CA LYS A 360 33.75 13.82 19.71
C LYS A 360 33.49 12.46 20.33
N SER A 361 33.91 12.29 21.59
CA SER A 361 33.59 11.11 22.41
C SER A 361 32.45 11.45 23.38
N TYR A 362 31.51 10.53 23.52
CA TYR A 362 30.32 10.65 24.37
C TYR A 362 30.24 9.50 25.36
N PRO A 363 29.87 9.75 26.61
CA PRO A 363 29.67 8.67 27.58
C PRO A 363 28.47 7.81 27.19
N LEU A 364 28.59 6.51 27.38
CA LEU A 364 27.53 5.53 27.19
C LEU A 364 26.54 5.58 28.35
N ARG A 365 25.25 5.55 28.06
CA ARG A 365 24.16 5.43 29.06
C ARG A 365 24.05 4.03 29.63
N ASP A 366 24.40 3.02 28.84
CA ASP A 366 24.43 1.61 29.21
C ASP A 366 25.80 1.06 28.81
N THR A 367 26.51 0.47 29.78
CA THR A 367 27.87 -0.06 29.63
C THR A 367 27.92 -1.58 29.70
N SER A 368 26.75 -2.25 29.81
CA SER A 368 26.66 -3.70 29.90
C SER A 368 26.55 -4.32 28.51
N PHE A 369 27.63 -4.96 28.07
CA PHE A 369 27.75 -5.66 26.79
C PHE A 369 28.32 -7.09 26.99
N PRO A 370 27.65 -7.96 27.77
CA PRO A 370 28.21 -9.25 28.18
C PRO A 370 28.49 -10.23 27.03
N THR A 371 27.88 -10.01 25.86
CA THR A 371 28.10 -10.88 24.68
C THR A 371 29.12 -10.31 23.71
N VAL A 372 29.62 -9.08 23.93
CA VAL A 372 30.58 -8.43 23.01
C VAL A 372 32.01 -8.68 23.48
N ASP A 373 32.85 -9.19 22.58
CA ASP A 373 34.28 -9.29 22.79
C ASP A 373 34.95 -7.96 22.37
N PRO A 374 35.56 -7.21 23.30
CA PRO A 374 36.24 -5.96 22.94
C PRO A 374 37.35 -6.11 21.89
N ALA A 375 37.99 -7.29 21.78
CA ALA A 375 39.02 -7.55 20.77
C ALA A 375 38.44 -7.80 19.37
N ASP A 376 37.21 -8.29 19.26
CA ASP A 376 36.49 -8.50 18.01
C ASP A 376 34.98 -8.23 18.21
N PRO A 377 34.57 -6.95 18.28
CA PRO A 377 33.20 -6.58 18.64
C PRO A 377 32.12 -7.03 17.65
N ALA A 378 32.50 -7.37 16.42
CA ALA A 378 31.57 -7.85 15.39
C ALA A 378 31.33 -9.38 15.46
N LYS A 379 32.13 -10.10 16.29
CA LYS A 379 32.03 -11.55 16.39
C LYS A 379 30.79 -11.98 17.18
N LEU A 380 30.05 -12.94 16.61
CA LEU A 380 28.93 -13.60 17.30
C LEU A 380 29.48 -14.68 18.25
N ASN A 381 28.83 -14.81 19.40
CA ASN A 381 29.05 -15.96 20.26
C ASN A 381 28.16 -17.17 19.85
N PRO A 382 28.41 -18.39 20.34
CA PRO A 382 27.63 -19.56 19.93
C PRO A 382 26.12 -19.48 20.22
N ASP A 383 25.71 -18.80 21.32
CA ASP A 383 24.28 -18.60 21.63
C ASP A 383 23.62 -17.65 20.66
N GLU A 384 24.29 -16.57 20.27
CA GLU A 384 23.84 -15.62 19.25
C GLU A 384 23.73 -16.29 17.87
N GLU A 385 24.71 -17.12 17.48
CA GLU A 385 24.66 -17.89 16.23
C GLU A 385 23.46 -18.83 16.20
N LEU A 386 23.19 -19.54 17.32
CA LEU A 386 22.04 -20.43 17.45
C LEU A 386 20.71 -19.67 17.33
N VAL A 387 20.58 -18.55 18.05
CA VAL A 387 19.39 -17.71 17.99
C VAL A 387 19.15 -17.22 16.57
N LEU A 388 20.17 -16.69 15.93
CA LEU A 388 20.09 -16.17 14.57
C LEU A 388 19.70 -17.26 13.56
N HIS A 389 20.32 -18.44 13.66
CA HIS A 389 19.95 -19.58 12.82
C HIS A 389 18.46 -19.96 12.98
N LYS A 390 17.95 -20.01 14.21
CA LYS A 390 16.54 -20.32 14.49
C LYS A 390 15.58 -19.22 13.98
N LEU A 391 15.94 -17.97 14.12
CA LEU A 391 15.17 -16.85 13.61
C LEU A 391 15.10 -16.87 12.07
N VAL A 392 16.23 -17.06 11.38
CA VAL A 392 16.27 -17.19 9.91
C VAL A 392 15.37 -18.34 9.45
N GLN A 393 15.41 -19.51 10.13
CA GLN A 393 14.51 -20.61 9.82
C GLN A 393 13.03 -20.21 9.98
N SER A 394 12.65 -19.57 11.11
CA SER A 394 11.27 -19.17 11.37
C SER A 394 10.75 -18.18 10.32
N PHE A 395 11.50 -17.14 9.98
CA PHE A 395 11.09 -16.15 8.97
C PHE A 395 10.94 -16.77 7.59
N ARG A 396 11.87 -17.66 7.19
CA ARG A 396 11.82 -18.33 5.89
C ARG A 396 10.71 -19.37 5.76
N GLN A 397 10.31 -20.00 6.87
CA GLN A 397 9.28 -21.05 6.89
C GLN A 397 7.88 -20.53 7.18
N SER A 398 7.71 -19.24 7.48
CA SER A 398 6.41 -18.63 7.68
C SER A 398 5.66 -18.49 6.35
N GLU A 399 4.77 -19.42 6.04
CA GLU A 399 4.02 -19.42 4.78
C GLU A 399 3.25 -18.12 4.54
N ARG A 400 2.56 -17.61 5.57
CA ARG A 400 1.79 -16.37 5.46
C ARG A 400 2.69 -15.17 5.21
N LEU A 401 3.86 -15.08 5.87
CA LEU A 401 4.82 -14.01 5.61
C LEU A 401 5.35 -14.10 4.18
N GLN A 402 5.71 -15.30 3.71
CA GLN A 402 6.19 -15.48 2.34
C GLN A 402 5.13 -15.06 1.32
N GLN A 403 3.85 -15.42 1.50
CA GLN A 403 2.75 -14.98 0.63
C GLN A 403 2.62 -13.46 0.58
N HIS A 404 2.69 -12.79 1.73
CA HIS A 404 2.65 -11.33 1.81
C HIS A 404 3.84 -10.68 1.09
N ILE A 405 5.04 -11.22 1.27
CA ILE A 405 6.25 -10.67 0.65
C ILE A 405 6.28 -10.95 -0.88
N GLU A 406 5.84 -12.12 -1.32
CA GLU A 406 5.67 -12.42 -2.75
C GLU A 406 4.67 -11.46 -3.40
N PHE A 407 3.58 -11.13 -2.70
CA PHE A 407 2.62 -10.13 -3.16
C PHE A 407 3.26 -8.73 -3.28
N LEU A 408 4.08 -8.31 -2.30
CA LEU A 408 4.83 -7.05 -2.38
C LEU A 408 5.79 -7.01 -3.58
N TYR A 409 6.44 -8.12 -3.91
CA TYR A 409 7.29 -8.20 -5.10
C TYR A 409 6.49 -8.24 -6.40
N ALA A 410 5.34 -8.91 -6.41
CA ALA A 410 4.49 -9.05 -7.59
C ALA A 410 3.75 -7.75 -7.97
N LYS A 411 3.30 -6.98 -6.95
CA LYS A 411 2.51 -5.76 -7.12
C LYS A 411 3.28 -4.49 -6.82
N GLY A 412 4.54 -4.61 -6.39
CA GLY A 412 5.31 -3.47 -5.91
C GLY A 412 6.61 -3.22 -6.66
N SER A 413 7.11 -2.00 -6.47
CA SER A 413 8.37 -1.49 -7.00
C SER A 413 8.87 -0.30 -6.17
N VAL A 414 10.08 0.19 -6.46
CA VAL A 414 10.62 1.39 -5.82
C VAL A 414 9.87 2.65 -6.25
N TYR A 415 9.40 2.70 -7.48
CA TYR A 415 8.54 3.75 -8.01
C TYR A 415 7.55 3.18 -9.04
N HIS A 416 6.48 3.90 -9.31
CA HIS A 416 5.52 3.57 -10.35
C HIS A 416 5.08 4.82 -11.10
N ILE A 417 4.68 4.66 -12.36
CA ILE A 417 4.10 5.70 -13.17
C ILE A 417 2.72 5.21 -13.62
N GLU A 418 1.70 6.01 -13.34
CA GLU A 418 0.33 5.68 -13.73
C GLU A 418 -0.45 6.96 -14.04
N ASN A 419 -1.06 7.04 -15.23
CA ASN A 419 -1.93 8.12 -15.64
C ASN A 419 -1.32 9.53 -15.41
N GLY A 420 -0.05 9.68 -15.75
CA GLY A 420 0.69 10.93 -15.57
C GLY A 420 1.11 11.23 -14.12
N ASN A 421 0.94 10.31 -13.19
CA ASN A 421 1.41 10.44 -11.81
C ASN A 421 2.67 9.61 -11.59
N LEU A 422 3.71 10.21 -11.01
CA LEU A 422 4.93 9.54 -10.56
C LEU A 422 4.80 9.26 -9.06
N LEU A 423 4.79 7.97 -8.69
CA LEU A 423 4.60 7.49 -7.34
C LEU A 423 5.92 6.94 -6.79
N TYR A 424 6.33 7.37 -5.61
CA TYR A 424 7.43 6.78 -4.84
C TYR A 424 7.31 7.14 -3.36
N HIS A 425 7.84 6.30 -2.48
CA HIS A 425 7.63 6.47 -1.05
C HIS A 425 8.39 7.66 -0.48
N GLY A 426 9.72 7.69 -0.56
CA GLY A 426 10.57 8.65 0.15
C GLY A 426 11.02 9.83 -0.69
N ALA A 427 12.06 9.67 -1.49
CA ALA A 427 12.70 10.75 -2.22
C ALA A 427 13.34 10.29 -3.52
N VAL A 428 13.52 11.18 -4.49
CA VAL A 428 14.55 11.06 -5.51
C VAL A 428 15.78 11.80 -5.00
N PRO A 429 16.86 11.11 -4.59
CA PRO A 429 18.01 11.74 -3.93
C PRO A 429 18.59 12.91 -4.71
N MET A 430 18.77 14.05 -4.05
CA MET A 430 19.25 15.29 -4.65
C MET A 430 20.51 15.82 -3.95
N ASN A 431 21.29 16.63 -4.67
CA ASN A 431 22.39 17.39 -4.09
C ASN A 431 21.93 18.78 -3.65
N THR A 432 22.77 19.50 -2.91
CA THR A 432 22.48 20.84 -2.39
C THR A 432 22.28 21.91 -3.48
N LYS A 433 22.66 21.64 -4.73
CA LYS A 433 22.48 22.54 -5.89
C LYS A 433 21.21 22.24 -6.69
N GLY A 434 20.36 21.30 -6.24
CA GLY A 434 19.11 20.93 -6.88
C GLY A 434 19.25 20.00 -8.11
N GLY A 435 20.43 19.42 -8.33
CA GLY A 435 20.62 18.31 -9.27
C GLY A 435 20.45 16.96 -8.56
N PHE A 436 20.35 15.87 -9.32
CA PHE A 436 20.29 14.53 -8.74
C PHE A 436 21.63 14.16 -8.05
N ALA A 437 21.53 13.54 -6.89
CA ALA A 437 22.69 12.97 -6.21
C ALA A 437 23.21 11.76 -7.01
N VAL A 438 24.51 11.54 -6.97
CA VAL A 438 25.17 10.45 -7.67
C VAL A 438 25.70 9.47 -6.65
N GLU A 439 25.29 8.21 -6.76
CA GLU A 439 25.80 7.12 -5.96
C GLU A 439 26.68 6.18 -6.82
N HIS A 440 27.59 5.47 -6.16
CA HIS A 440 28.52 4.57 -6.82
C HIS A 440 28.36 3.16 -6.25
N PHE A 441 27.91 2.24 -7.08
CA PHE A 441 27.82 0.83 -6.75
C PHE A 441 28.54 0.00 -7.80
N GLU A 442 29.36 -0.98 -7.36
CA GLU A 442 30.07 -1.90 -8.24
C GLU A 442 30.88 -1.16 -9.33
N GLY A 443 31.47 0.01 -8.97
CA GLY A 443 32.27 0.83 -9.87
C GLY A 443 31.48 1.62 -10.93
N ARG A 444 30.13 1.64 -10.85
CA ARG A 444 29.25 2.39 -11.76
C ARG A 444 28.55 3.52 -11.05
N ARG A 445 28.19 4.54 -11.82
CA ARG A 445 27.47 5.73 -11.32
C ARG A 445 25.97 5.59 -11.58
N TYR A 446 25.16 5.89 -10.56
CA TYR A 446 23.72 5.88 -10.65
C TYR A 446 23.14 7.20 -10.08
N SER A 447 22.11 7.76 -10.71
CA SER A 447 21.40 8.95 -10.24
C SER A 447 19.98 8.98 -10.80
N GLY A 448 19.07 9.73 -10.17
CA GLY A 448 17.71 9.90 -10.64
C GLY A 448 17.00 8.54 -10.86
N ARG A 449 16.33 8.39 -12.00
CA ARG A 449 15.63 7.15 -12.39
C ARG A 449 16.54 5.93 -12.38
N ALA A 450 17.76 6.05 -12.93
CA ALA A 450 18.69 4.93 -13.00
C ALA A 450 19.10 4.40 -11.61
N LEU A 451 19.15 5.26 -10.58
CA LEU A 451 19.36 4.84 -9.20
C LEU A 451 18.17 4.04 -8.68
N MET A 452 16.95 4.49 -8.93
CA MET A 452 15.74 3.78 -8.47
C MET A 452 15.57 2.43 -9.17
N ASP A 453 15.86 2.35 -10.48
CA ASP A 453 15.86 1.09 -11.24
C ASP A 453 16.92 0.10 -10.69
N TYR A 454 18.11 0.60 -10.33
CA TYR A 454 19.14 -0.21 -9.69
C TYR A 454 18.69 -0.73 -8.32
N CYS A 455 18.07 0.12 -7.51
CA CYS A 455 17.54 -0.24 -6.19
C CYS A 455 16.49 -1.36 -6.30
N ASP A 456 15.55 -1.24 -7.23
CA ASP A 456 14.52 -2.27 -7.48
C ASP A 456 15.14 -3.60 -7.89
N ALA A 457 16.03 -3.59 -8.88
CA ALA A 457 16.72 -4.79 -9.37
C ALA A 457 17.54 -5.49 -8.27
N ARG A 458 18.19 -4.73 -7.38
CA ARG A 458 18.97 -5.28 -6.27
C ARG A 458 18.09 -5.87 -5.18
N ALA A 459 16.99 -5.21 -4.82
CA ALA A 459 16.01 -5.74 -3.87
C ALA A 459 15.45 -7.08 -4.35
N ARG A 460 15.04 -7.17 -5.63
CA ARG A 460 14.55 -8.43 -6.22
C ARG A 460 15.60 -9.54 -6.20
N ARG A 461 16.87 -9.20 -6.46
CA ARG A 461 17.97 -10.16 -6.42
C ARG A 461 18.18 -10.75 -5.02
N GLY A 462 17.96 -9.96 -3.96
CA GLY A 462 18.03 -10.40 -2.56
C GLY A 462 17.03 -11.50 -2.22
N TYR A 463 15.86 -11.49 -2.84
CA TYR A 463 14.81 -12.49 -2.63
C TYR A 463 14.87 -13.65 -3.62
N TYR A 464 14.90 -13.35 -4.94
CA TYR A 464 14.83 -14.36 -6.02
C TYR A 464 16.17 -14.94 -6.44
N GLY A 465 17.29 -14.40 -5.98
CA GLY A 465 18.63 -14.91 -6.30
C GLY A 465 18.82 -16.35 -5.83
N ALA A 466 19.68 -17.10 -6.52
CA ALA A 466 19.96 -18.50 -6.16
C ALA A 466 20.46 -18.61 -4.71
N GLU A 467 19.96 -19.59 -3.96
CA GLU A 467 20.30 -19.79 -2.58
C GLU A 467 21.82 -20.01 -2.40
N GLY A 468 22.41 -19.38 -1.38
CA GLY A 468 23.86 -19.44 -1.12
C GLY A 468 24.73 -18.67 -2.11
N SER A 469 24.16 -18.01 -3.12
CA SER A 469 24.96 -17.22 -4.06
C SER A 469 25.39 -15.87 -3.46
N ALA A 470 26.59 -15.40 -3.84
CA ALA A 470 27.09 -14.08 -3.47
C ALA A 470 26.15 -12.95 -3.97
N ALA A 471 25.48 -13.16 -5.10
CA ALA A 471 24.51 -12.21 -5.65
C ALA A 471 23.29 -12.04 -4.76
N ARG A 472 22.73 -13.16 -4.20
CA ARG A 472 21.62 -13.13 -3.24
C ARG A 472 22.06 -12.46 -1.94
N GLN A 473 23.22 -12.82 -1.39
CA GLN A 473 23.76 -12.22 -0.16
C GLN A 473 23.91 -10.70 -0.32
N SER A 474 24.51 -10.26 -1.42
CA SER A 474 24.67 -8.83 -1.71
C SER A 474 23.32 -8.11 -1.88
N GLY A 475 22.30 -8.76 -2.45
CA GLY A 475 20.95 -8.23 -2.52
C GLY A 475 20.27 -8.15 -1.17
N GLN A 476 20.47 -9.14 -0.27
CA GLN A 476 19.98 -9.13 1.10
C GLN A 476 20.60 -8.00 1.94
N ASP A 477 21.92 -7.80 1.81
CA ASP A 477 22.61 -6.67 2.45
C ASP A 477 22.09 -5.33 1.89
N PHE A 478 21.75 -5.29 0.59
CA PHE A 478 21.21 -4.09 -0.05
C PHE A 478 19.78 -3.74 0.42
N LEU A 479 18.96 -4.71 0.78
CA LEU A 479 17.65 -4.46 1.42
C LEU A 479 17.81 -3.73 2.75
N TRP A 480 18.85 -4.05 3.53
CA TRP A 480 19.20 -3.27 4.72
C TRP A 480 19.74 -1.86 4.37
N TYR A 481 20.54 -1.72 3.28
CA TYR A 481 20.95 -0.41 2.80
C TYR A 481 19.71 0.45 2.44
N LEU A 482 18.71 -0.11 1.78
CA LEU A 482 17.49 0.62 1.45
C LEU A 482 16.72 1.09 2.69
N TRP A 483 16.82 0.36 3.80
CA TRP A 483 16.24 0.76 5.09
C TRP A 483 16.85 2.04 5.67
N CYS A 484 18.19 2.20 5.63
CA CYS A 484 18.89 3.23 6.41
C CYS A 484 20.08 3.90 5.70
N GLY A 485 20.32 3.59 4.42
CA GLY A 485 21.45 4.13 3.64
C GLY A 485 21.25 5.60 3.24
N LYS A 486 22.35 6.35 3.19
CA LYS A 486 22.37 7.80 2.98
C LYS A 486 21.66 8.27 1.71
N LEU A 487 21.79 7.55 0.60
CA LEU A 487 21.16 7.89 -0.69
C LEU A 487 20.09 6.87 -1.08
N SER A 488 19.56 6.15 -0.08
CA SER A 488 18.38 5.32 -0.29
C SER A 488 17.17 6.19 -0.66
N PRO A 489 16.51 5.93 -1.81
CA PRO A 489 15.31 6.65 -2.19
C PRO A 489 14.13 6.40 -1.26
N LEU A 490 14.19 5.34 -0.43
CA LEU A 490 13.13 4.98 0.50
C LEU A 490 13.32 5.65 1.87
N PHE A 491 14.56 5.94 2.28
CA PHE A 491 14.86 6.52 3.59
C PHE A 491 14.95 8.05 3.57
N GLY A 492 15.55 8.64 2.54
CA GLY A 492 15.58 10.09 2.33
C GLY A 492 16.26 10.90 3.44
N ARG A 493 17.25 10.33 4.16
CA ARG A 493 18.04 10.99 5.20
C ARG A 493 19.50 10.59 5.12
N SER A 494 20.38 11.40 5.71
CA SER A 494 21.81 11.16 5.68
C SER A 494 22.28 10.01 6.56
N ALA A 495 21.59 9.72 7.64
CA ALA A 495 21.87 8.64 8.59
C ALA A 495 20.64 8.36 9.45
N MET A 496 20.52 7.11 9.91
CA MET A 496 19.55 6.70 10.91
C MET A 496 20.25 6.56 12.26
N THR A 497 19.85 7.36 13.26
CA THR A 497 20.51 7.49 14.55
C THR A 497 20.02 6.49 15.60
N THR A 498 20.09 5.18 15.28
CA THR A 498 19.57 4.12 16.18
C THR A 498 20.45 3.94 17.41
N PHE A 499 21.77 3.79 17.24
CA PHE A 499 22.71 3.59 18.33
C PHE A 499 22.77 4.83 19.23
N GLU A 500 22.84 6.01 18.63
CA GLU A 500 22.93 7.29 19.32
C GLU A 500 21.74 7.51 20.24
N ARG A 501 20.52 7.24 19.77
CA ARG A 501 19.28 7.40 20.57
C ARG A 501 19.23 6.46 21.76
N LEU A 502 19.80 5.26 21.64
CA LEU A 502 19.81 4.28 22.69
C LEU A 502 20.95 4.57 23.71
N TYR A 503 22.15 4.79 23.23
CA TYR A 503 23.34 4.79 24.07
C TYR A 503 23.88 6.16 24.45
N ILE A 504 23.49 7.25 23.79
CA ILE A 504 24.03 8.60 24.02
C ILE A 504 22.91 9.51 24.53
N ALA A 505 23.18 10.23 25.63
CA ALA A 505 22.21 11.14 26.21
C ALA A 505 22.11 12.50 25.46
N ASP A 506 23.19 12.90 24.77
CA ASP A 506 23.22 14.16 24.03
C ASP A 506 22.33 14.10 22.78
N SER A 507 21.19 14.80 22.83
CA SER A 507 20.22 14.87 21.74
C SER A 507 20.76 15.47 20.43
N ALA A 508 21.88 16.19 20.47
CA ALA A 508 22.53 16.71 19.26
C ALA A 508 22.98 15.56 18.34
N THR A 509 23.33 14.38 18.91
CA THR A 509 23.70 13.18 18.14
C THR A 509 22.49 12.48 17.52
N HIS A 510 21.27 12.81 17.93
CA HIS A 510 20.03 12.19 17.46
C HIS A 510 19.47 12.83 16.18
N THR A 511 20.17 13.84 15.64
CA THR A 511 19.69 14.59 14.47
C THR A 511 19.91 13.79 13.18
N GLU A 512 18.84 13.53 12.48
CA GLU A 512 18.85 12.89 11.16
C GLU A 512 18.61 13.96 10.08
N VAL A 513 19.68 14.34 9.38
CA VAL A 513 19.60 15.37 8.35
C VAL A 513 18.84 14.83 7.15
N LYS A 514 17.79 15.51 6.74
CA LYS A 514 16.99 15.15 5.56
C LYS A 514 17.81 15.31 4.29
N ASP A 515 17.53 14.46 3.27
CA ASP A 515 18.08 14.64 1.93
C ASP A 515 17.71 16.03 1.38
N PRO A 516 18.59 16.69 0.64
CA PRO A 516 18.30 17.98 0.00
C PRO A 516 17.01 18.00 -0.85
N TYR A 517 16.53 16.85 -1.31
CA TYR A 517 15.21 16.69 -1.93
C TYR A 517 14.10 17.41 -1.16
N TYR A 518 14.04 17.25 0.17
CA TYR A 518 13.03 17.89 1.04
C TYR A 518 13.15 19.42 1.15
N SER A 519 14.21 20.01 0.65
CA SER A 519 14.33 21.45 0.47
C SER A 519 13.86 21.86 -0.93
N TRP A 520 14.17 21.04 -1.93
CA TRP A 520 13.86 21.31 -3.34
C TRP A 520 12.44 20.95 -3.76
N TYR A 521 11.76 20.03 -3.09
CA TYR A 521 10.41 19.58 -3.46
C TYR A 521 9.33 20.68 -3.36
N ASN A 522 9.64 21.81 -2.72
CA ASN A 522 8.78 23.01 -2.70
C ASN A 522 8.95 23.88 -3.97
N ASP A 523 10.02 23.65 -4.73
CA ASP A 523 10.32 24.41 -5.96
C ASP A 523 9.69 23.70 -7.16
N GLU A 524 8.87 24.43 -7.92
CA GLU A 524 8.16 23.87 -9.08
C GLU A 524 9.13 23.42 -10.18
N ALA A 525 10.23 24.15 -10.40
CA ALA A 525 11.20 23.80 -11.42
C ALA A 525 11.96 22.52 -11.04
N ALA A 526 12.18 22.27 -9.76
CA ALA A 526 12.76 21.00 -9.28
C ALA A 526 11.78 19.84 -9.50
N CYS A 527 10.50 20.00 -9.18
CA CYS A 527 9.47 18.98 -9.44
C CYS A 527 9.37 18.66 -10.95
N ARG A 528 9.33 19.69 -11.80
CA ARG A 528 9.31 19.49 -13.28
C ARG A 528 10.57 18.78 -13.79
N ARG A 529 11.73 19.00 -13.19
CA ARG A 529 12.98 18.31 -13.52
C ARG A 529 12.93 16.83 -13.12
N ILE A 530 12.34 16.52 -11.95
CA ILE A 530 12.12 15.13 -11.52
C ILE A 530 11.16 14.45 -12.52
N LEU A 531 10.04 15.05 -12.85
CA LEU A 531 9.08 14.49 -13.83
C LEU A 531 9.75 14.20 -15.18
N ALA A 532 10.55 15.14 -15.68
CA ALA A 532 11.27 14.98 -16.95
C ALA A 532 12.29 13.82 -16.91
N GLU A 533 12.96 13.58 -15.78
CA GLU A 533 13.87 12.45 -15.57
C GLU A 533 13.18 11.10 -15.74
N PHE A 534 11.90 11.04 -15.37
CA PHE A 534 11.05 9.85 -15.51
C PHE A 534 10.28 9.81 -16.84
N GLY A 535 10.53 10.76 -17.74
CA GLY A 535 9.90 10.83 -19.06
C GLY A 535 8.48 11.41 -19.04
N LEU A 536 8.10 12.09 -17.96
CA LEU A 536 6.78 12.69 -17.81
C LEU A 536 6.77 14.18 -18.19
N PRO A 537 5.66 14.69 -18.76
CA PRO A 537 5.48 16.11 -19.01
C PRO A 537 5.47 16.93 -17.71
N GLY A 538 5.88 18.19 -17.77
CA GLY A 538 5.92 19.07 -16.60
C GLY A 538 4.56 19.44 -16.01
N THR A 539 3.46 19.00 -16.64
CA THR A 539 2.09 19.12 -16.13
C THR A 539 1.68 17.94 -15.24
N SER A 540 2.44 16.86 -15.26
CA SER A 540 2.25 15.66 -14.42
C SER A 540 2.41 15.94 -12.94
N HIS A 541 2.09 14.96 -12.10
CA HIS A 541 2.17 15.05 -10.66
C HIS A 541 3.14 14.04 -10.06
N ILE A 542 3.69 14.40 -8.91
CA ILE A 542 4.44 13.52 -8.02
C ILE A 542 3.57 13.27 -6.80
N VAL A 543 3.44 12.00 -6.39
CA VAL A 543 2.76 11.60 -5.15
C VAL A 543 3.74 10.82 -4.30
N ASN A 544 4.01 11.28 -3.08
CA ASN A 544 4.91 10.62 -2.15
C ASN A 544 4.42 10.62 -0.70
N GLY A 545 5.06 9.82 0.16
CA GLY A 545 4.80 9.65 1.58
C GLY A 545 6.01 9.94 2.47
N HIS A 546 6.25 9.07 3.47
CA HIS A 546 7.44 8.95 4.32
C HIS A 546 7.66 10.05 5.36
N VAL A 547 7.42 11.32 5.03
CA VAL A 547 7.62 12.44 5.97
C VAL A 547 6.27 13.06 6.24
N PRO A 548 5.70 12.82 7.45
CA PRO A 548 4.38 13.31 7.79
C PRO A 548 4.27 14.83 7.69
N VAL A 549 3.23 15.30 7.00
CA VAL A 549 2.87 16.71 6.92
C VAL A 549 2.40 17.20 8.30
N GLN A 550 2.99 18.28 8.77
CA GLN A 550 2.63 18.87 10.05
C GLN A 550 1.51 19.92 9.86
N GLU A 551 0.30 19.46 9.55
CA GLU A 551 -0.84 20.35 9.30
C GLU A 551 -1.14 21.25 10.50
N LYS A 552 -0.98 20.73 11.73
CA LYS A 552 -1.07 21.51 12.98
C LYS A 552 -0.16 22.74 12.99
N ASN A 553 0.97 22.69 12.30
CA ASN A 553 1.92 23.80 12.17
C ASN A 553 1.72 24.62 10.88
N GLY A 554 0.62 24.39 10.14
CA GLY A 554 0.30 25.08 8.90
C GLY A 554 1.06 24.61 7.67
N GLU A 555 1.68 23.42 7.73
CA GLU A 555 2.36 22.84 6.57
C GLU A 555 1.31 22.33 5.55
N SER A 556 1.48 22.73 4.27
CA SER A 556 0.62 22.25 3.17
C SER A 556 1.12 20.91 2.62
N PRO A 557 0.24 19.93 2.38
CA PRO A 557 0.57 18.71 1.65
C PRO A 557 0.84 18.94 0.16
N ILE A 558 0.37 20.07 -0.39
CA ILE A 558 0.54 20.44 -1.80
C ILE A 558 1.80 21.30 -1.93
N LYS A 559 2.74 20.86 -2.73
CA LYS A 559 4.08 21.45 -2.89
C LYS A 559 4.43 21.67 -4.36
N GLY A 560 5.55 22.34 -4.64
CA GLY A 560 6.07 22.51 -5.99
C GLY A 560 5.07 23.14 -6.95
N GLY A 561 4.35 24.19 -6.53
CA GLY A 561 3.33 24.84 -7.36
C GLY A 561 2.17 23.92 -7.77
N GLY A 562 1.85 22.91 -6.97
CA GLY A 562 0.82 21.91 -7.27
C GLY A 562 1.34 20.64 -7.97
N ARG A 563 2.64 20.59 -8.30
CA ARG A 563 3.24 19.42 -9.00
C ARG A 563 3.58 18.26 -8.08
N LEU A 564 3.56 18.46 -6.77
CA LEU A 564 3.82 17.40 -5.79
C LEU A 564 2.77 17.41 -4.69
N VAL A 565 2.25 16.23 -4.36
CA VAL A 565 1.30 16.00 -3.27
C VAL A 565 1.91 15.00 -2.30
N VAL A 566 2.16 15.43 -1.05
CA VAL A 566 2.58 14.55 0.04
C VAL A 566 1.33 13.96 0.68
N ILE A 567 1.20 12.63 0.68
CA ILE A 567 0.03 11.94 1.23
C ILE A 567 0.27 11.27 2.58
N ASP A 568 1.46 11.41 3.17
CA ASP A 568 1.70 11.04 4.56
C ASP A 568 1.15 12.12 5.50
N GLY A 569 0.04 11.83 6.13
CA GLY A 569 -0.60 12.66 7.15
C GLY A 569 -0.41 12.12 8.57
N GLY A 570 0.45 11.12 8.76
CA GLY A 570 0.65 10.46 10.04
C GLY A 570 -0.49 9.51 10.38
N PHE A 571 -0.75 8.53 9.53
CA PHE A 571 -1.80 7.52 9.68
C PHE A 571 -1.67 6.74 11.00
N CYS A 572 -0.43 6.45 11.40
CA CYS A 572 -0.14 5.80 12.68
C CYS A 572 -0.50 6.70 13.87
N ARG A 573 -1.24 6.15 14.85
CA ARG A 573 -1.68 6.85 16.07
C ARG A 573 -0.58 7.61 16.80
N ALA A 574 0.65 7.09 16.78
CA ALA A 574 1.81 7.73 17.41
C ALA A 574 2.16 9.12 16.84
N TYR A 575 1.66 9.45 15.64
CA TYR A 575 1.89 10.74 15.00
C TYR A 575 0.75 11.73 15.14
N HIS A 576 -0.46 11.33 15.53
CA HIS A 576 -1.65 12.19 15.57
C HIS A 576 -1.44 13.46 16.40
N GLU A 577 -0.71 13.38 17.53
CA GLU A 577 -0.39 14.55 18.35
C GLU A 577 0.49 15.58 17.62
N LYS A 578 1.36 15.11 16.71
CA LYS A 578 2.30 15.96 15.97
C LYS A 578 1.68 16.51 14.69
N THR A 579 0.93 15.70 13.97
CA THR A 579 0.32 16.07 12.68
C THR A 579 -0.98 16.83 12.86
N GLY A 580 -1.80 16.47 13.85
CA GLY A 580 -3.14 17.02 14.09
C GLY A 580 -4.24 16.32 13.29
N ILE A 581 -3.88 15.35 12.46
CA ILE A 581 -4.76 14.57 11.58
C ILE A 581 -4.38 13.08 11.62
N ALA A 582 -5.17 12.23 10.97
CA ALA A 582 -4.98 10.78 10.91
C ALA A 582 -4.75 10.28 9.47
N GLY A 583 -4.09 11.04 8.63
CA GLY A 583 -3.72 10.62 7.29
C GLY A 583 -4.45 11.34 6.17
N TYR A 584 -4.01 11.06 4.95
CA TYR A 584 -4.61 11.55 3.73
C TYR A 584 -5.00 10.38 2.82
N THR A 585 -6.02 10.62 1.98
CA THR A 585 -6.23 9.87 0.74
C THR A 585 -6.31 10.86 -0.41
N LEU A 586 -5.48 10.69 -1.43
CA LEU A 586 -5.65 11.40 -2.69
C LEU A 586 -6.62 10.59 -3.55
N VAL A 587 -7.66 11.24 -4.06
CA VAL A 587 -8.69 10.65 -4.92
C VAL A 587 -8.62 11.31 -6.29
N TYR A 588 -8.26 10.55 -7.31
CA TYR A 588 -8.18 11.01 -8.69
C TYR A 588 -9.30 10.42 -9.52
N SER A 589 -10.31 11.22 -9.78
CA SER A 589 -11.48 10.89 -10.60
C SER A 589 -11.33 11.40 -12.03
N SER A 590 -12.34 11.15 -12.87
CA SER A 590 -12.38 11.67 -14.24
C SER A 590 -12.54 13.20 -14.34
N ARG A 591 -12.74 13.91 -13.22
CA ARG A 591 -12.96 15.38 -13.21
C ARG A 591 -12.06 16.12 -12.26
N THR A 592 -11.62 15.49 -11.19
CA THR A 592 -10.91 16.16 -10.10
C THR A 592 -9.84 15.27 -9.50
N MET A 593 -8.73 15.88 -9.15
CA MET A 593 -7.81 15.35 -8.17
C MET A 593 -8.15 16.01 -6.83
N SER A 594 -8.52 15.23 -5.81
CA SER A 594 -8.94 15.76 -4.52
C SER A 594 -8.24 15.06 -3.36
N LEU A 595 -7.68 15.84 -2.44
CA LEU A 595 -7.06 15.35 -1.22
C LEU A 595 -8.11 15.29 -0.10
N ARG A 596 -8.21 14.15 0.56
CA ARG A 596 -9.10 13.89 1.69
C ARG A 596 -8.26 13.84 2.95
N THR A 597 -8.51 14.74 3.89
CA THR A 597 -7.86 14.77 5.20
C THR A 597 -8.72 14.00 6.20
N HIS A 598 -8.18 12.96 6.80
CA HIS A 598 -8.91 12.11 7.74
C HIS A 598 -8.70 12.56 9.18
N GLN A 599 -9.79 12.56 9.95
CA GLN A 599 -9.74 12.73 11.40
C GLN A 599 -9.44 11.38 12.09
N PRO A 600 -8.90 11.38 13.33
CA PRO A 600 -8.62 10.17 14.07
C PRO A 600 -9.85 9.23 14.17
N PHE A 601 -9.64 7.98 13.85
CA PHE A 601 -10.65 6.92 13.95
C PHE A 601 -10.50 6.20 15.29
N GLU A 602 -11.61 6.07 16.03
CA GLU A 602 -11.58 5.44 17.35
C GLU A 602 -11.64 3.91 17.25
N SER A 603 -12.73 3.38 16.68
CA SER A 603 -12.90 1.93 16.44
C SER A 603 -14.04 1.65 15.46
N ALA A 604 -13.97 0.49 14.79
CA ALA A 604 -15.03 -0.01 13.93
C ALA A 604 -16.33 -0.27 14.72
N GLU A 605 -16.23 -0.80 15.95
CA GLU A 605 -17.38 -1.04 16.82
C GLU A 605 -18.17 0.24 17.12
N LYS A 606 -17.46 1.32 17.47
CA LYS A 606 -18.08 2.62 17.73
C LYS A 606 -18.71 3.21 16.47
N ALA A 607 -18.01 3.12 15.33
CA ALA A 607 -18.54 3.59 14.05
C ALA A 607 -19.84 2.89 13.66
N VAL A 608 -19.91 1.58 13.82
CA VAL A 608 -21.14 0.79 13.56
C VAL A 608 -22.27 1.15 14.51
N ARG A 609 -21.98 1.32 15.82
CA ARG A 609 -22.99 1.61 16.83
C ARG A 609 -23.59 3.01 16.68
N GLU A 610 -22.76 4.00 16.41
CA GLU A 610 -23.10 5.42 16.45
C GLU A 610 -23.27 6.04 15.05
N ASN A 611 -23.13 5.27 13.98
CA ASN A 611 -23.15 5.72 12.58
C ASN A 611 -22.10 6.82 12.31
N LEU A 612 -20.91 6.66 12.92
CA LEU A 612 -19.83 7.62 12.74
C LEU A 612 -19.12 7.34 11.43
N ASP A 613 -18.77 8.40 10.74
CA ASP A 613 -17.84 8.38 9.61
C ASP A 613 -16.56 9.08 9.99
N ILE A 614 -15.46 8.80 9.29
CA ILE A 614 -14.27 9.62 9.37
C ILE A 614 -14.60 10.94 8.67
N LEU A 615 -14.69 12.01 9.46
CA LEU A 615 -14.88 13.34 8.91
C LEU A 615 -13.67 13.68 8.04
N SER A 616 -13.88 13.77 6.74
CA SER A 616 -12.84 14.11 5.77
C SER A 616 -13.08 15.50 5.21
N GLN A 617 -12.08 16.38 5.37
CA GLN A 617 -12.10 17.65 4.69
C GLN A 617 -11.59 17.44 3.25
N LYS A 618 -12.33 17.96 2.28
CA LYS A 618 -11.99 17.88 0.87
C LYS A 618 -11.26 19.12 0.40
N ASN A 619 -10.02 18.97 0.01
CA ASN A 619 -9.26 19.97 -0.73
C ASN A 619 -9.14 19.51 -2.18
N ILE A 620 -9.42 20.40 -3.14
CA ILE A 620 -9.34 20.09 -4.58
C ILE A 620 -8.13 20.83 -5.14
N PRO A 621 -6.95 20.17 -5.22
CA PRO A 621 -5.76 20.78 -5.79
C PRO A 621 -5.93 21.08 -7.28
N GLU A 622 -6.65 20.23 -8.01
CA GLU A 622 -6.84 20.39 -9.44
C GLU A 622 -8.24 19.97 -9.89
N THR A 623 -8.80 20.74 -10.80
CA THR A 623 -10.05 20.41 -11.51
C THR A 623 -9.75 20.37 -13.00
N GLU A 624 -10.04 19.24 -13.62
CA GLU A 624 -9.83 19.05 -15.05
C GLU A 624 -10.78 19.90 -15.87
N ASN A 625 -10.25 20.62 -16.86
CA ASN A 625 -11.05 21.45 -17.77
C ASN A 625 -12.02 20.60 -18.61
N HIS A 626 -11.61 19.38 -18.94
CA HIS A 626 -12.40 18.38 -19.64
C HIS A 626 -12.47 17.10 -18.80
N ARG A 627 -13.55 16.35 -18.99
CA ARG A 627 -13.67 15.03 -18.34
C ARG A 627 -12.66 14.08 -18.96
N ILE A 628 -11.77 13.52 -18.14
CA ILE A 628 -10.82 12.50 -18.56
C ILE A 628 -11.59 11.23 -18.91
N LEU A 629 -11.33 10.69 -20.09
CA LEU A 629 -11.89 9.43 -20.58
C LEU A 629 -10.85 8.30 -20.45
N VAL A 630 -11.28 7.06 -20.64
CA VAL A 630 -10.38 5.91 -20.69
C VAL A 630 -9.33 6.10 -21.77
N GLU A 631 -9.68 6.68 -22.93
CA GLU A 631 -8.72 6.95 -24.00
C GLU A 631 -7.55 7.88 -23.62
N ASP A 632 -7.70 8.67 -22.57
CA ASP A 632 -6.67 9.61 -22.09
C ASP A 632 -5.75 8.96 -21.03
N THR A 633 -5.94 7.69 -20.71
CA THR A 633 -5.21 6.92 -19.68
C THR A 633 -4.20 5.94 -20.29
N ASP A 634 -3.30 5.44 -19.45
CA ASP A 634 -2.34 4.39 -19.83
C ASP A 634 -3.06 3.12 -20.28
N GLU A 635 -4.18 2.75 -19.62
CA GLU A 635 -5.06 1.66 -20.07
C GLU A 635 -5.62 1.94 -21.47
N GLY A 636 -6.01 3.19 -21.73
CA GLY A 636 -6.51 3.62 -23.03
C GLY A 636 -5.46 3.48 -24.14
N GLU A 637 -4.18 3.66 -23.82
CA GLU A 637 -3.09 3.42 -24.78
C GLU A 637 -3.03 1.93 -25.18
N VAL A 638 -3.05 1.04 -24.19
CA VAL A 638 -3.09 -0.41 -24.44
C VAL A 638 -4.32 -0.83 -25.22
N LEU A 639 -5.49 -0.26 -24.92
CA LEU A 639 -6.73 -0.56 -25.66
C LEU A 639 -6.67 -0.05 -27.12
N ARG A 640 -6.05 1.11 -27.37
CA ARG A 640 -5.85 1.60 -28.76
C ARG A 640 -4.90 0.70 -29.56
N GLU A 641 -3.82 0.21 -28.93
CA GLU A 641 -2.93 -0.78 -29.56
C GLU A 641 -3.70 -2.05 -29.92
N ARG A 642 -4.52 -2.57 -28.97
CA ARG A 642 -5.38 -3.74 -29.22
C ARG A 642 -6.34 -3.51 -30.39
N VAL A 643 -6.98 -2.34 -30.49
CA VAL A 643 -7.85 -1.98 -31.63
C VAL A 643 -7.05 -1.96 -32.93
N HIS A 644 -5.81 -1.45 -32.90
CA HIS A 644 -4.93 -1.43 -34.07
C HIS A 644 -4.60 -2.86 -34.52
N ASP A 645 -4.20 -3.74 -33.63
CA ASP A 645 -3.89 -5.13 -33.90
C ASP A 645 -5.09 -5.92 -34.47
N LEU A 646 -6.27 -5.69 -33.89
CA LEU A 646 -7.51 -6.31 -34.39
C LEU A 646 -7.89 -5.81 -35.79
N LYS A 647 -7.65 -4.54 -36.12
CA LYS A 647 -7.83 -4.02 -37.49
C LYS A 647 -6.85 -4.66 -38.47
N GLN A 648 -5.59 -4.86 -38.08
CA GLN A 648 -4.62 -5.62 -38.87
C GLN A 648 -5.08 -7.06 -39.08
N LEU A 649 -5.64 -7.73 -38.04
CA LEU A 649 -6.17 -9.07 -38.15
C LEU A 649 -7.34 -9.15 -39.12
N VAL A 650 -8.29 -8.18 -39.07
CA VAL A 650 -9.41 -8.13 -40.05
C VAL A 650 -8.88 -7.97 -41.45
N THR A 651 -7.87 -7.13 -41.68
CA THR A 651 -7.24 -6.96 -42.99
C THR A 651 -6.55 -8.24 -43.45
N ALA A 652 -5.86 -8.96 -42.54
CA ALA A 652 -5.21 -10.23 -42.85
C ALA A 652 -6.24 -11.34 -43.28
N TYR A 653 -7.41 -11.35 -42.64
CA TYR A 653 -8.54 -12.20 -43.08
C TYR A 653 -9.03 -11.83 -44.50
N GLN A 654 -9.26 -10.50 -44.73
CA GLN A 654 -9.73 -10.02 -46.04
C GLN A 654 -8.74 -10.32 -47.18
N LEU A 655 -7.45 -10.31 -46.90
CA LEU A 655 -6.40 -10.65 -47.86
C LEU A 655 -6.17 -12.16 -47.99
N GLY A 656 -6.87 -12.99 -47.20
CA GLY A 656 -6.71 -14.43 -47.19
C GLY A 656 -5.37 -14.92 -46.63
N TRP A 657 -4.64 -14.09 -45.89
CA TRP A 657 -3.35 -14.47 -45.29
C TRP A 657 -3.49 -15.29 -44.02
N ILE A 658 -4.62 -15.15 -43.34
CA ILE A 658 -5.03 -15.98 -42.21
C ILE A 658 -6.41 -16.57 -42.57
N PRO A 659 -6.61 -17.91 -42.44
CA PRO A 659 -7.92 -18.50 -42.68
C PRO A 659 -8.90 -18.15 -41.55
N GLU A 660 -10.11 -17.75 -41.91
CA GLU A 660 -11.21 -17.65 -40.94
C GLU A 660 -11.73 -19.02 -40.53
N ALA A 661 -12.02 -19.18 -39.24
CA ALA A 661 -12.86 -20.29 -38.81
C ALA A 661 -14.30 -20.06 -39.33
N ARG A 662 -14.91 -21.08 -39.89
CA ARG A 662 -16.32 -21.00 -40.29
C ARG A 662 -17.16 -20.80 -39.04
N CYS A 663 -17.70 -19.60 -38.87
CA CYS A 663 -18.74 -19.36 -37.89
C CYS A 663 -20.01 -20.05 -38.43
N GLU A 664 -20.49 -21.06 -37.74
CA GLU A 664 -21.87 -21.49 -37.89
C GLU A 664 -22.73 -20.43 -37.21
N ASP A 665 -23.10 -19.37 -37.93
CA ASP A 665 -24.17 -18.49 -37.51
C ASP A 665 -25.44 -19.34 -37.41
N HIS A 666 -25.76 -19.79 -36.20
CA HIS A 666 -27.09 -20.30 -35.92
C HIS A 666 -28.06 -19.13 -36.08
N VAL A 667 -28.57 -18.97 -37.28
CA VAL A 667 -29.73 -18.12 -37.53
C VAL A 667 -30.90 -18.72 -36.76
N TRP A 668 -31.42 -17.98 -35.81
CA TRP A 668 -32.61 -18.30 -35.02
C TRP A 668 -33.83 -18.38 -35.93
#